data_d49b7b767cc280fca1e0d0099dbe3dc4
#
_entry.id   d49b7b767cc280fca1e0d0099dbe3dc4
#
_cell.length_a   1.000
_cell.length_b   1.000
_cell.length_c   1.000
_cell.angle_alpha   90.00
_cell.angle_beta   90.00
_cell.angle_gamma   90.00
#
_symmetry.space_group_name_H-M   'P 1'
#
loop_
_entity.id
_entity.type
_entity.pdbx_description
1 polymer ?
#
loop_
_entity_poly.entity_id
_entity_poly.type
_entity_poly.pdbx_seq_one_letter_code
_entity_poly.pdbx_strand_id
1 'polypeptide(L)'
;MHLEDNWINAVLSKFDNDELFREAISIASHSLYQALQKRPLKNPTQVCRSLQNYINRMASRATPFGLFSFVTAGYWDEETRGSLDLTKVYRRARPDMEWIYALVKKFYRENSDFSALLVQSNSLVDLKGDRLFLKYFRFIKDKKIQTPKTISLYANRLVITIFEMAKSRLSIDQLWEKLLEVLPNLNKEKTFEVIKKLLSHQILLPGILPSLLSDSPFKELMKFLPNAVWMNELETKLSDYQSTSLGSGELSLQNLRKSMDAVVPIQSPLHVDASYKGTPIYLSNEILLKLQQAVTFLWKISASRSSQFTSLEAYRKKFIEKFGLHRIVPLKELLSEEKGLGSFLTYPQIDEKSVFDKFSQQWEKCLNKKWQESMLNHQKEIVLTEEWLNSLFELVEEELPDPCKALSSFDLFFKIQAQSIEEINRGNYQLYLSDCTWSGGSTFGRFWDLFNPEIQHELSKLAKAEKHLEKSAKVVEVSYWPSHVRNANVSVHPCLREYSLEIDNKDNSILGLEDLYIGTTHERFYITLKDGKEEILARSGNVLSYIQAPESIRLIREITLSRHLLLYPFYWAGLEEKAVFLPRVRMGLCILSPAKWNLDASSFLKDSLDIIKVKFLAWAEQWKLPDRFLMTEGDQHLLLTSKHPAHLNEIATRLKRGESLQLMEEITSEWLKSESGSHSGEFVVPFIKNSIYPYPENTRTPQAFETVKSRWMLPGSQWMYIKVYLSEEQENNFLLNKFIPFIEHLNEFISINDWFFVRYQDPERHLRFRLRIEDIHYYGLILSWLHPIGIQWMEQGLIKKIMLDSYEREVERYGGEDVMDAVESLFCVDSLAVTGLLKYFEKKEDTLETVCHILSIVSFLNGFGLDLQTKIDVLGNARQDQKLLKGFREYKNQLLKLIPALEDPNQPEEGICSVVNKFAMIRIPAQNQFLSKAQHIENSRLLEIYSHMIHMHCNRLGCDNSQETRLRLFCEHALKCCLKTSHIS
;
A
#
# COMPACT_ATOMS: atom_id res chain seq x y z
N MET A 1 16.61 -42.60 28.14
CA MET A 1 17.07 -43.59 27.13
C MET A 1 15.90 -44.44 26.63
N HIS A 2 15.28 -45.36 27.42
CA HIS A 2 14.17 -46.22 26.90
C HIS A 2 12.95 -45.46 26.31
N LEU A 3 12.56 -44.35 26.84
CA LEU A 3 11.43 -43.57 26.31
C LEU A 3 11.78 -42.83 24.99
N GLU A 4 13.02 -42.42 24.83
CA GLU A 4 13.52 -41.76 23.61
C GLU A 4 13.66 -42.77 22.46
N ASP A 5 14.18 -44.00 22.78
CA ASP A 5 14.29 -45.08 21.80
C ASP A 5 12.93 -45.58 21.32
N ASN A 6 11.95 -45.69 22.21
CA ASN A 6 10.57 -46.07 21.85
C ASN A 6 9.89 -45.03 20.93
N TRP A 7 10.09 -43.72 21.20
CA TRP A 7 9.58 -42.65 20.35
C TRP A 7 10.24 -42.68 18.98
N ILE A 8 11.59 -42.79 18.91
CA ILE A 8 12.32 -42.89 17.64
C ILE A 8 11.77 -44.05 16.81
N ASN A 9 11.61 -45.22 17.40
CA ASN A 9 11.10 -46.40 16.72
C ASN A 9 9.67 -46.22 16.22
N ALA A 10 8.78 -45.58 17.00
CA ALA A 10 7.40 -45.30 16.59
C ALA A 10 7.34 -44.34 15.38
N VAL A 11 8.13 -43.27 15.41
CA VAL A 11 8.16 -42.27 14.30
C VAL A 11 8.76 -42.90 13.03
N LEU A 12 9.80 -43.71 13.14
CA LEU A 12 10.40 -44.41 12.00
C LEU A 12 9.47 -45.49 11.43
N SER A 13 8.78 -46.26 12.30
CA SER A 13 7.78 -47.25 11.88
C SER A 13 6.65 -46.62 11.06
N LYS A 14 6.21 -45.39 11.40
CA LYS A 14 5.22 -44.67 10.61
C LYS A 14 5.71 -44.36 9.20
N PHE A 15 6.98 -43.93 9.06
CA PHE A 15 7.58 -43.69 7.75
C PHE A 15 7.77 -44.99 6.95
N ASP A 16 8.23 -46.10 7.60
CA ASP A 16 8.56 -47.34 6.91
C ASP A 16 7.30 -48.09 6.47
N ASN A 17 6.18 -47.99 7.19
CA ASN A 17 4.95 -48.75 6.92
C ASN A 17 3.84 -47.98 6.24
N ASP A 18 3.91 -46.63 6.16
CA ASP A 18 2.89 -45.82 5.51
C ASP A 18 3.42 -45.25 4.17
N GLU A 19 2.98 -45.88 3.07
CA GLU A 19 3.39 -45.53 1.71
C GLU A 19 2.98 -44.11 1.32
N LEU A 20 1.80 -43.64 1.72
CA LEU A 20 1.32 -42.28 1.45
C LEU A 20 2.16 -41.27 2.22
N PHE A 21 2.46 -41.54 3.50
CA PHE A 21 3.31 -40.65 4.30
C PHE A 21 4.74 -40.57 3.73
N ARG A 22 5.28 -41.69 3.27
CA ARG A 22 6.61 -41.78 2.64
C ARG A 22 6.66 -40.97 1.35
N GLU A 23 5.65 -41.08 0.48
CA GLU A 23 5.52 -40.29 -0.74
C GLU A 23 5.39 -38.77 -0.40
N ALA A 24 4.53 -38.45 0.60
CA ALA A 24 4.34 -37.06 1.04
C ALA A 24 5.65 -36.42 1.56
N ILE A 25 6.45 -37.14 2.35
CA ILE A 25 7.78 -36.70 2.79
C ILE A 25 8.73 -36.49 1.61
N SER A 26 8.71 -37.42 0.62
CA SER A 26 9.55 -37.32 -0.56
C SER A 26 9.26 -36.03 -1.35
N ILE A 27 8.00 -35.60 -1.42
CA ILE A 27 7.61 -34.33 -2.06
C ILE A 27 8.02 -33.12 -1.21
N ALA A 28 7.70 -33.14 0.08
CA ALA A 28 7.87 -32.00 0.97
C ALA A 28 9.34 -31.70 1.29
N SER A 29 10.16 -32.74 1.45
CA SER A 29 11.58 -32.63 1.77
C SER A 29 12.39 -33.81 1.23
N HIS A 30 12.87 -33.64 0.01
CA HIS A 30 13.69 -34.66 -0.64
C HIS A 30 14.98 -34.98 0.15
N SER A 31 15.59 -33.98 0.77
CA SER A 31 16.78 -34.16 1.61
C SER A 31 16.50 -35.00 2.87
N LEU A 32 15.35 -34.80 3.51
CA LEU A 32 14.91 -35.63 4.65
C LEU A 32 14.59 -37.06 4.18
N TYR A 33 13.88 -37.22 3.08
CA TYR A 33 13.61 -38.49 2.46
C TYR A 33 14.89 -39.27 2.15
N GLN A 34 15.89 -38.65 1.52
CA GLN A 34 17.20 -39.27 1.25
C GLN A 34 17.95 -39.65 2.53
N ALA A 35 17.85 -38.82 3.58
CA ALA A 35 18.48 -39.15 4.88
C ALA A 35 17.84 -40.39 5.52
N LEU A 36 16.52 -40.54 5.39
CA LEU A 36 15.75 -41.67 5.89
C LEU A 36 15.99 -42.98 5.13
N GLN A 37 16.36 -42.90 3.86
CA GLN A 37 16.77 -44.08 3.06
C GLN A 37 18.16 -44.61 3.45
N LYS A 38 19.02 -43.78 4.05
CA LYS A 38 20.37 -44.16 4.47
C LYS A 38 20.35 -44.70 5.92
N ARG A 39 20.57 -46.02 6.10
CA ARG A 39 20.65 -46.67 7.42
C ARG A 39 22.08 -47.12 7.66
N PRO A 40 22.65 -46.97 8.89
CA PRO A 40 22.04 -46.32 10.06
C PRO A 40 21.99 -44.80 9.94
N LEU A 41 21.03 -44.18 10.63
CA LEU A 41 20.86 -42.71 10.63
C LEU A 41 22.04 -42.03 11.35
N LYS A 42 22.57 -40.92 10.74
CA LYS A 42 23.67 -40.16 11.37
C LYS A 42 23.24 -39.43 12.65
N ASN A 43 22.02 -38.91 12.69
CA ASN A 43 21.43 -38.15 13.81
C ASN A 43 19.96 -38.55 14.00
N PRO A 44 19.67 -39.73 14.62
CA PRO A 44 18.31 -40.24 14.71
C PRO A 44 17.31 -39.27 15.36
N THR A 45 17.70 -38.64 16.48
CA THR A 45 16.86 -37.72 17.23
C THR A 45 16.45 -36.49 16.38
N GLN A 46 17.39 -35.90 15.64
CA GLN A 46 17.10 -34.74 14.80
C GLN A 46 16.21 -35.09 13.59
N VAL A 47 16.48 -36.22 12.95
CA VAL A 47 15.68 -36.74 11.82
C VAL A 47 14.26 -37.04 12.28
N CYS A 48 14.09 -37.73 13.44
CA CYS A 48 12.78 -38.04 13.99
C CYS A 48 12.01 -36.78 14.44
N ARG A 49 12.68 -35.75 14.96
CA ARG A 49 12.04 -34.45 15.24
C ARG A 49 11.49 -33.81 13.95
N SER A 50 12.27 -33.85 12.87
CA SER A 50 11.79 -33.33 11.58
C SER A 50 10.58 -34.12 11.08
N LEU A 51 10.59 -35.46 11.16
CA LEU A 51 9.43 -36.27 10.82
C LEU A 51 8.21 -35.98 11.70
N GLN A 52 8.41 -35.87 13.03
CA GLN A 52 7.33 -35.51 13.95
C GLN A 52 6.67 -34.20 13.62
N ASN A 53 7.43 -33.21 13.19
CA ASN A 53 6.86 -31.92 12.74
C ASN A 53 5.97 -32.08 11.50
N TYR A 54 6.33 -32.99 10.56
CA TYR A 54 5.47 -33.31 9.41
C TYR A 54 4.21 -34.07 9.82
N ILE A 55 4.32 -35.02 10.79
CA ILE A 55 3.16 -35.72 11.35
C ILE A 55 2.21 -34.72 12.02
N ASN A 56 2.74 -33.84 12.87
CA ASN A 56 1.95 -32.81 13.54
C ASN A 56 1.27 -31.89 12.53
N ARG A 57 1.99 -31.47 11.46
CA ARG A 57 1.41 -30.67 10.38
C ARG A 57 0.26 -31.40 9.69
N MET A 58 0.43 -32.67 9.33
CA MET A 58 -0.58 -33.50 8.66
C MET A 58 -1.84 -33.64 9.53
N ALA A 59 -1.67 -33.79 10.85
CA ALA A 59 -2.77 -33.96 11.79
C ALA A 59 -3.53 -32.66 12.13
N SER A 60 -2.94 -31.48 11.97
CA SER A 60 -3.48 -30.25 12.56
C SER A 60 -3.73 -29.10 11.55
N ARG A 61 -3.20 -29.16 10.34
CA ARG A 61 -3.26 -28.05 9.38
C ARG A 61 -3.97 -28.45 8.09
N ALA A 62 -5.07 -27.75 7.80
CA ALA A 62 -5.80 -27.86 6.54
C ALA A 62 -5.13 -27.14 5.36
N THR A 63 -4.21 -26.18 5.62
CA THR A 63 -3.53 -25.41 4.56
C THR A 63 -2.84 -26.31 3.54
N PRO A 64 -3.12 -26.21 2.24
CA PRO A 64 -2.57 -27.07 1.19
C PRO A 64 -1.05 -27.07 1.14
N PHE A 65 -0.45 -28.29 1.16
CA PHE A 65 1.00 -28.48 1.10
C PHE A 65 1.32 -29.92 0.67
N GLY A 66 1.65 -30.10 -0.58
CA GLY A 66 1.92 -31.44 -1.14
C GLY A 66 0.74 -32.40 -0.96
N LEU A 67 1.02 -33.59 -0.40
CA LEU A 67 0.00 -34.60 -0.08
C LEU A 67 -0.45 -34.56 1.39
N PHE A 68 -0.03 -33.56 2.19
CA PHE A 68 -0.44 -33.46 3.59
C PHE A 68 -1.85 -32.93 3.79
N SER A 69 -2.42 -32.32 2.78
CA SER A 69 -3.80 -31.82 2.75
C SER A 69 -4.28 -31.71 1.30
N PHE A 70 -5.58 -31.69 1.11
CA PHE A 70 -6.19 -31.54 -0.21
C PHE A 70 -7.22 -30.41 -0.21
N VAL A 71 -7.59 -29.98 -1.41
CA VAL A 71 -8.64 -28.97 -1.64
C VAL A 71 -9.84 -29.62 -2.30
N THR A 72 -11.04 -29.11 -2.00
CA THR A 72 -12.28 -29.45 -2.70
C THR A 72 -13.23 -28.26 -2.69
N ALA A 73 -14.23 -28.26 -3.57
CA ALA A 73 -15.34 -27.34 -3.52
C ALA A 73 -16.46 -27.91 -2.63
N GLY A 74 -17.13 -27.03 -1.86
CA GLY A 74 -18.34 -27.30 -1.13
C GLY A 74 -19.51 -26.48 -1.68
N TYR A 75 -20.71 -26.82 -1.24
CA TYR A 75 -21.95 -26.17 -1.67
C TYR A 75 -22.80 -25.77 -0.47
N TRP A 76 -23.66 -24.78 -0.64
CA TRP A 76 -24.68 -24.42 0.34
C TRP A 76 -25.95 -25.23 0.09
N ASP A 77 -26.63 -25.66 1.19
CA ASP A 77 -27.87 -26.41 1.15
C ASP A 77 -28.72 -26.11 2.39
N GLU A 78 -29.88 -26.76 2.52
CA GLU A 78 -30.71 -26.65 3.73
C GLU A 78 -30.05 -27.30 4.95
N GLU A 79 -29.37 -28.43 4.77
CA GLU A 79 -28.70 -29.19 5.82
C GLU A 79 -27.23 -29.44 5.51
N THR A 80 -26.41 -29.49 6.55
CA THR A 80 -25.00 -29.92 6.44
C THR A 80 -24.97 -31.44 6.25
N ARG A 81 -24.22 -31.88 5.21
CA ARG A 81 -23.98 -33.30 4.93
C ARG A 81 -22.66 -33.47 4.18
N GLY A 82 -22.07 -34.65 4.34
CA GLY A 82 -20.86 -35.05 3.62
C GLY A 82 -20.02 -36.06 4.42
N SER A 83 -19.27 -36.85 3.69
CA SER A 83 -18.26 -37.74 4.22
C SER A 83 -17.08 -37.80 3.26
N LEU A 84 -15.93 -38.13 3.74
CA LEU A 84 -14.70 -38.24 2.94
C LEU A 84 -14.39 -39.69 2.58
N ASP A 85 -14.22 -39.95 1.28
CA ASP A 85 -13.63 -41.20 0.77
C ASP A 85 -12.21 -40.89 0.27
N LEU A 86 -11.19 -41.20 1.06
CA LEU A 86 -9.81 -40.87 0.73
C LEU A 86 -9.30 -41.52 -0.55
N THR A 87 -9.98 -42.55 -1.07
CA THR A 87 -9.65 -43.14 -2.38
C THR A 87 -9.94 -42.22 -3.55
N LYS A 88 -10.74 -41.16 -3.33
CA LYS A 88 -11.10 -40.15 -4.30
C LYS A 88 -10.23 -38.88 -4.21
N VAL A 89 -9.09 -38.95 -3.53
CA VAL A 89 -8.09 -37.89 -3.53
C VAL A 89 -7.12 -38.10 -4.69
N TYR A 90 -6.89 -37.07 -5.47
CA TYR A 90 -6.02 -37.05 -6.64
C TYR A 90 -4.92 -36.03 -6.46
N ARG A 91 -3.73 -36.29 -7.01
CA ARG A 91 -2.62 -35.35 -7.03
C ARG A 91 -2.54 -34.60 -8.35
N ARG A 92 -2.12 -33.35 -8.30
CA ARG A 92 -1.67 -32.58 -9.43
C ARG A 92 -0.19 -32.27 -9.25
N ALA A 93 0.64 -32.64 -10.22
CA ALA A 93 2.06 -32.30 -10.23
C ALA A 93 2.34 -31.35 -11.40
N ARG A 94 3.14 -30.32 -11.16
CA ARG A 94 3.62 -29.40 -12.19
C ARG A 94 5.08 -29.04 -11.90
N PRO A 95 5.88 -28.62 -12.91
CA PRO A 95 7.19 -28.05 -12.65
C PRO A 95 7.10 -26.86 -11.69
N ASP A 96 8.00 -26.82 -10.68
CA ASP A 96 8.11 -25.69 -9.76
C ASP A 96 8.53 -24.43 -10.53
N MET A 97 7.97 -23.27 -10.17
CA MET A 97 8.26 -22.01 -10.85
C MET A 97 9.74 -21.61 -10.74
N GLU A 98 10.44 -22.04 -9.68
CA GLU A 98 11.89 -21.90 -9.56
C GLU A 98 12.61 -22.73 -10.64
N TRP A 99 12.14 -23.95 -10.93
CA TRP A 99 12.70 -24.80 -11.99
C TRP A 99 12.45 -24.18 -13.37
N ILE A 100 11.24 -23.68 -13.64
CA ILE A 100 10.89 -23.00 -14.89
C ILE A 100 11.80 -21.75 -15.08
N TYR A 101 11.97 -20.95 -14.05
CA TYR A 101 12.85 -19.77 -14.10
C TYR A 101 14.30 -20.16 -14.37
N ALA A 102 14.81 -21.21 -13.72
CA ALA A 102 16.16 -21.73 -13.92
C ALA A 102 16.36 -22.27 -15.35
N LEU A 103 15.33 -22.94 -15.92
CA LEU A 103 15.32 -23.42 -17.30
C LEU A 103 15.39 -22.26 -18.29
N VAL A 104 14.58 -21.23 -18.12
CA VAL A 104 14.64 -20.02 -18.94
C VAL A 104 16.02 -19.37 -18.88
N LYS A 105 16.61 -19.28 -17.67
CA LYS A 105 17.97 -18.78 -17.49
C LYS A 105 19.03 -19.60 -18.22
N LYS A 106 18.92 -20.94 -18.16
CA LYS A 106 19.84 -21.85 -18.84
C LYS A 106 19.74 -21.65 -20.34
N PHE A 107 18.55 -21.52 -20.90
CA PHE A 107 18.30 -21.40 -22.32
C PHE A 107 19.09 -20.25 -22.96
N TYR A 108 18.98 -19.01 -22.44
CA TYR A 108 19.70 -17.89 -23.06
C TYR A 108 21.17 -17.79 -22.69
N ARG A 109 21.63 -18.55 -21.69
CA ARG A 109 23.07 -18.60 -21.33
C ARG A 109 23.84 -19.57 -22.18
N GLU A 110 23.30 -20.77 -22.41
CA GLU A 110 24.00 -21.89 -23.03
C GLU A 110 23.76 -21.99 -24.54
N ASN A 111 22.64 -21.45 -25.05
CA ASN A 111 22.34 -21.48 -26.47
C ASN A 111 23.28 -20.53 -27.25
N SER A 112 23.98 -21.06 -28.23
CA SER A 112 24.81 -20.27 -29.16
C SER A 112 23.96 -19.45 -30.13
N ASP A 113 22.81 -20.01 -30.57
CA ASP A 113 21.84 -19.35 -31.42
C ASP A 113 20.56 -19.02 -30.60
N PHE A 114 20.46 -17.77 -30.17
CA PHE A 114 19.29 -17.22 -29.47
C PHE A 114 18.70 -16.03 -30.24
N SER A 115 18.98 -15.90 -31.51
CA SER A 115 18.60 -14.81 -32.39
C SER A 115 17.10 -14.63 -32.50
N ALA A 116 16.34 -15.71 -32.50
CA ALA A 116 14.88 -15.72 -32.52
C ALA A 116 14.23 -15.42 -31.15
N LEU A 117 15.04 -15.37 -30.06
CA LEU A 117 14.52 -15.08 -28.72
C LEU A 117 13.91 -13.67 -28.68
N LEU A 118 12.65 -13.59 -28.25
CA LEU A 118 11.99 -12.32 -27.98
C LEU A 118 12.56 -11.71 -26.70
N VAL A 119 12.80 -10.39 -26.72
CA VAL A 119 13.28 -9.62 -25.57
C VAL A 119 12.47 -8.35 -25.41
N GLN A 120 12.35 -7.92 -24.17
CA GLN A 120 11.72 -6.64 -23.81
C GLN A 120 12.51 -5.95 -22.69
N SER A 121 12.45 -4.63 -22.65
CA SER A 121 13.02 -3.87 -21.53
C SER A 121 12.22 -4.11 -20.25
N ASN A 122 12.92 -4.24 -19.12
CA ASN A 122 12.28 -4.39 -17.84
C ASN A 122 11.68 -3.05 -17.40
N SER A 123 10.36 -3.01 -17.20
CA SER A 123 9.63 -1.79 -16.84
C SER A 123 10.00 -1.23 -15.45
N LEU A 124 10.68 -2.03 -14.61
CA LEU A 124 11.17 -1.61 -13.29
C LEU A 124 12.57 -0.97 -13.34
N VAL A 125 13.17 -0.85 -14.53
CA VAL A 125 14.47 -0.20 -14.72
C VAL A 125 14.29 1.30 -14.91
N ASP A 126 15.07 2.08 -14.16
CA ASP A 126 15.18 3.53 -14.30
C ASP A 126 16.47 3.92 -14.99
N LEU A 127 16.40 4.76 -16.03
CA LEU A 127 17.55 5.39 -16.66
C LEU A 127 17.79 6.77 -16.01
N LYS A 128 18.94 6.94 -15.36
CA LYS A 128 19.34 8.19 -14.71
C LYS A 128 20.73 8.59 -15.23
N GLY A 129 20.79 9.65 -16.05
CA GLY A 129 22.00 10.06 -16.73
C GLY A 129 22.53 8.94 -17.63
N ASP A 130 23.75 8.49 -17.34
CA ASP A 130 24.46 7.42 -18.05
C ASP A 130 24.40 6.04 -17.35
N ARG A 131 23.40 5.84 -16.44
CA ARG A 131 23.28 4.59 -15.70
C ARG A 131 21.85 4.06 -15.67
N LEU A 132 21.73 2.74 -15.79
CA LEU A 132 20.48 1.98 -15.57
C LEU A 132 20.46 1.43 -14.15
N PHE A 133 19.35 1.64 -13.44
CA PHE A 133 19.17 1.18 -12.07
C PHE A 133 18.01 0.20 -11.99
N LEU A 134 18.20 -0.91 -11.28
CA LEU A 134 17.15 -1.88 -10.98
C LEU A 134 17.19 -2.19 -9.48
N LYS A 135 16.13 -1.78 -8.75
CA LYS A 135 15.97 -2.00 -7.30
C LYS A 135 15.28 -3.33 -6.97
N TYR A 136 14.51 -3.87 -7.89
CA TYR A 136 13.78 -5.12 -7.71
C TYR A 136 14.19 -6.14 -8.77
N PHE A 137 14.75 -7.27 -8.33
CA PHE A 137 15.22 -8.34 -9.21
C PHE A 137 14.88 -9.71 -8.64
N ARG A 138 14.82 -10.70 -9.51
CA ARG A 138 14.43 -12.07 -9.22
C ARG A 138 15.65 -12.93 -8.98
N PHE A 139 15.59 -13.81 -7.99
CA PHE A 139 16.68 -14.70 -7.65
C PHE A 139 16.17 -16.08 -7.19
N ILE A 140 17.01 -17.09 -7.39
CA ILE A 140 16.91 -18.40 -6.78
C ILE A 140 17.66 -18.31 -5.44
N LYS A 141 17.03 -18.67 -4.33
CA LYS A 141 17.63 -18.59 -3.00
C LYS A 141 18.85 -19.49 -2.89
N ASP A 142 20.02 -18.92 -2.79
CA ASP A 142 21.29 -19.62 -2.49
C ASP A 142 21.84 -19.09 -1.17
N LYS A 143 22.11 -20.01 -0.22
CA LYS A 143 22.66 -19.66 1.10
C LYS A 143 24.06 -18.99 1.01
N LYS A 144 24.77 -19.12 -0.11
CA LYS A 144 26.14 -18.63 -0.33
C LYS A 144 26.18 -17.27 -1.02
N ILE A 145 25.09 -16.80 -1.63
CA ILE A 145 25.07 -15.57 -2.40
C ILE A 145 24.30 -14.50 -1.64
N GLN A 146 24.99 -13.41 -1.27
CA GLN A 146 24.31 -12.20 -0.82
C GLN A 146 23.63 -11.52 -2.02
N THR A 147 22.32 -11.36 -1.95
CA THR A 147 21.58 -10.64 -2.99
C THR A 147 21.91 -9.15 -2.92
N PRO A 148 22.34 -8.50 -4.04
CA PRO A 148 22.58 -7.07 -4.06
C PRO A 148 21.28 -6.31 -3.77
N LYS A 149 21.37 -5.16 -3.08
CA LYS A 149 20.19 -4.30 -2.81
C LYS A 149 19.73 -3.56 -4.07
N THR A 150 20.64 -3.27 -4.98
CA THR A 150 20.38 -2.55 -6.23
C THR A 150 21.40 -2.96 -7.28
N ILE A 151 20.94 -3.17 -8.51
CA ILE A 151 21.80 -3.36 -9.68
C ILE A 151 21.95 -2.00 -10.35
N SER A 152 23.21 -1.56 -10.59
CA SER A 152 23.49 -0.33 -11.32
C SER A 152 24.48 -0.64 -12.44
N LEU A 153 24.12 -0.32 -13.67
CA LEU A 153 24.88 -0.61 -14.88
C LEU A 153 25.17 0.68 -15.64
N TYR A 154 26.44 0.87 -16.05
CA TYR A 154 26.82 1.96 -16.96
C TYR A 154 26.15 1.75 -18.33
N ALA A 155 25.46 2.76 -18.82
CA ALA A 155 24.69 2.73 -20.05
C ALA A 155 25.33 3.66 -21.10
N ASN A 156 26.25 3.11 -21.91
CA ASN A 156 26.73 3.81 -23.07
C ASN A 156 25.65 3.91 -24.17
N ARG A 157 25.93 4.61 -25.25
CA ARG A 157 24.97 4.83 -26.35
C ARG A 157 24.37 3.51 -26.88
N LEU A 158 25.16 2.43 -27.02
CA LEU A 158 24.67 1.12 -27.46
C LEU A 158 23.64 0.55 -26.46
N VAL A 159 23.97 0.53 -25.17
CA VAL A 159 23.11 -0.01 -24.10
C VAL A 159 21.81 0.79 -24.00
N ILE A 160 21.87 2.13 -24.08
CA ILE A 160 20.68 2.99 -24.08
C ILE A 160 19.80 2.68 -25.30
N THR A 161 20.40 2.59 -26.50
CA THR A 161 19.66 2.31 -27.73
C THR A 161 18.97 0.94 -27.67
N ILE A 162 19.68 -0.10 -27.19
CA ILE A 162 19.10 -1.43 -26.97
C ILE A 162 17.90 -1.35 -26.01
N PHE A 163 18.08 -0.67 -24.87
CA PHE A 163 17.04 -0.56 -23.84
C PHE A 163 15.79 0.18 -24.35
N GLU A 164 15.97 1.27 -25.10
CA GLU A 164 14.87 2.06 -25.65
C GLU A 164 14.13 1.31 -26.78
N MET A 165 14.85 0.64 -27.69
CA MET A 165 14.23 -0.16 -28.76
C MET A 165 13.46 -1.37 -28.22
N ALA A 166 13.96 -1.98 -27.12
CA ALA A 166 13.33 -3.11 -26.46
C ALA A 166 12.12 -2.72 -25.58
N LYS A 167 11.71 -1.46 -25.51
CA LYS A 167 10.43 -1.06 -24.91
C LYS A 167 9.25 -1.72 -25.62
N SER A 168 9.34 -1.92 -26.92
CA SER A 168 8.51 -2.85 -27.66
C SER A 168 9.20 -4.21 -27.71
N ARG A 169 8.43 -5.29 -27.53
CA ARG A 169 8.93 -6.66 -27.58
C ARG A 169 9.40 -6.99 -29.01
N LEU A 170 10.65 -7.38 -29.15
CA LEU A 170 11.31 -7.67 -30.42
C LEU A 170 12.12 -8.97 -30.33
N SER A 171 12.27 -9.69 -31.47
CA SER A 171 13.30 -10.72 -31.52
C SER A 171 14.69 -10.07 -31.51
N ILE A 172 15.70 -10.82 -31.07
CA ILE A 172 17.08 -10.31 -31.08
C ILE A 172 17.53 -9.98 -32.48
N ASP A 173 17.10 -10.73 -33.51
CA ASP A 173 17.40 -10.41 -34.93
C ASP A 173 16.73 -9.09 -35.33
N GLN A 174 15.45 -8.88 -35.04
CA GLN A 174 14.77 -7.61 -35.30
C GLN A 174 15.44 -6.44 -34.57
N LEU A 175 15.84 -6.67 -33.31
CA LEU A 175 16.59 -5.68 -32.56
C LEU A 175 17.94 -5.37 -33.19
N TRP A 176 18.64 -6.39 -33.70
CA TRP A 176 19.91 -6.25 -34.40
C TRP A 176 19.75 -5.42 -35.70
N GLU A 177 18.74 -5.72 -36.53
CA GLU A 177 18.46 -4.97 -37.76
C GLU A 177 18.20 -3.49 -37.46
N LYS A 178 17.34 -3.18 -36.50
CA LYS A 178 17.10 -1.80 -36.07
C LYS A 178 18.32 -1.09 -35.47
N LEU A 179 19.17 -1.83 -34.77
CA LEU A 179 20.41 -1.28 -34.23
C LEU A 179 21.37 -0.86 -35.34
N LEU A 180 21.46 -1.61 -36.43
CA LEU A 180 22.29 -1.27 -37.58
C LEU A 180 21.83 -0.01 -38.33
N GLU A 181 20.51 0.30 -38.31
CA GLU A 181 19.98 1.56 -38.87
C GLU A 181 20.52 2.80 -38.11
N VAL A 182 20.68 2.70 -36.80
CA VAL A 182 21.12 3.82 -35.94
C VAL A 182 22.63 3.81 -35.68
N LEU A 183 23.23 2.62 -35.67
CA LEU A 183 24.65 2.37 -35.33
C LEU A 183 25.28 1.39 -36.36
N PRO A 184 25.59 1.82 -37.58
CA PRO A 184 25.99 0.92 -38.69
C PRO A 184 27.30 0.15 -38.49
N ASN A 185 28.20 0.59 -37.61
CA ASN A 185 29.53 0.00 -37.41
C ASN A 185 29.59 -1.00 -36.23
N LEU A 186 28.49 -1.68 -35.89
CA LEU A 186 28.47 -2.63 -34.79
C LEU A 186 29.03 -4.01 -35.18
N ASN A 187 29.69 -4.66 -34.24
CA ASN A 187 30.10 -6.07 -34.35
C ASN A 187 29.00 -6.93 -33.74
N LYS A 188 28.45 -7.87 -34.53
CA LYS A 188 27.31 -8.74 -34.14
C LYS A 188 27.63 -9.54 -32.87
N GLU A 189 28.75 -10.20 -32.80
CA GLU A 189 29.12 -11.06 -31.66
C GLU A 189 29.23 -10.25 -30.35
N LYS A 190 29.94 -9.11 -30.41
CA LYS A 190 30.07 -8.22 -29.24
C LYS A 190 28.73 -7.65 -28.80
N THR A 191 27.84 -7.30 -29.71
CA THR A 191 26.49 -6.78 -29.38
C THR A 191 25.65 -7.86 -28.74
N PHE A 192 25.71 -9.09 -29.25
CA PHE A 192 25.00 -10.23 -28.67
C PHE A 192 25.49 -10.56 -27.26
N GLU A 193 26.80 -10.47 -27.00
CA GLU A 193 27.34 -10.60 -25.64
C GLU A 193 26.83 -9.48 -24.68
N VAL A 194 26.67 -8.25 -25.18
CA VAL A 194 26.04 -7.16 -24.42
C VAL A 194 24.58 -7.52 -24.10
N ILE A 195 23.81 -8.00 -25.08
CA ILE A 195 22.40 -8.41 -24.86
C ILE A 195 22.32 -9.54 -23.82
N LYS A 196 23.19 -10.55 -23.88
CA LYS A 196 23.26 -11.63 -22.87
C LYS A 196 23.55 -11.07 -21.47
N LYS A 197 24.46 -10.11 -21.35
CA LYS A 197 24.74 -9.44 -20.07
C LYS A 197 23.51 -8.67 -19.57
N LEU A 198 22.81 -7.94 -20.43
CA LEU A 198 21.58 -7.22 -20.06
C LEU A 198 20.46 -8.17 -19.59
N LEU A 199 20.30 -9.32 -20.25
CA LEU A 199 19.38 -10.39 -19.80
C LEU A 199 19.82 -10.96 -18.43
N SER A 200 21.13 -11.22 -18.24
CA SER A 200 21.64 -11.78 -16.98
C SER A 200 21.46 -10.84 -15.79
N HIS A 201 21.50 -9.52 -16.01
CA HIS A 201 21.25 -8.50 -15.02
C HIS A 201 19.77 -8.06 -14.96
N GLN A 202 18.88 -8.71 -15.72
CA GLN A 202 17.44 -8.41 -15.78
C GLN A 202 17.11 -6.96 -16.20
N ILE A 203 18.01 -6.32 -16.90
CA ILE A 203 17.75 -5.04 -17.59
C ILE A 203 16.83 -5.28 -18.79
N LEU A 204 17.08 -6.38 -19.51
CA LEU A 204 16.15 -6.97 -20.47
C LEU A 204 15.50 -8.23 -19.86
N LEU A 205 14.28 -8.49 -20.22
CA LEU A 205 13.54 -9.71 -19.87
C LEU A 205 13.41 -10.59 -21.10
N PRO A 206 13.61 -11.93 -20.95
CA PRO A 206 13.39 -12.86 -22.06
C PRO A 206 11.88 -13.07 -22.26
N GLY A 207 11.43 -12.96 -23.50
CA GLY A 207 10.01 -13.12 -23.85
C GLY A 207 9.48 -14.56 -23.72
N ILE A 208 10.37 -15.52 -23.45
CA ILE A 208 9.98 -16.90 -23.12
C ILE A 208 9.68 -17.09 -21.63
N LEU A 209 9.82 -16.06 -20.77
CA LEU A 209 9.38 -16.14 -19.39
C LEU A 209 7.84 -16.22 -19.38
N PRO A 210 7.25 -17.33 -18.88
CA PRO A 210 5.81 -17.50 -18.97
C PRO A 210 5.05 -16.50 -18.09
N SER A 211 3.85 -16.16 -18.52
CA SER A 211 2.92 -15.38 -17.72
C SER A 211 2.51 -16.13 -16.45
N LEU A 212 2.32 -15.39 -15.35
CA LEU A 212 1.68 -15.94 -14.15
C LEU A 212 0.14 -15.90 -14.24
N LEU A 213 -0.40 -15.12 -15.20
CA LEU A 213 -1.83 -15.11 -15.56
C LEU A 213 -2.13 -16.23 -16.57
N SER A 214 -1.84 -17.45 -16.16
CA SER A 214 -1.88 -18.64 -17.03
C SER A 214 -2.36 -19.86 -16.26
N ASP A 215 -3.09 -20.75 -16.95
CA ASP A 215 -3.49 -22.05 -16.40
C ASP A 215 -2.30 -23.01 -16.29
N SER A 216 -1.31 -22.90 -17.19
CA SER A 216 -0.15 -23.78 -17.26
C SER A 216 1.09 -23.08 -17.82
N PRO A 217 1.92 -22.45 -16.98
CA PRO A 217 3.15 -21.79 -17.40
C PRO A 217 4.13 -22.72 -18.14
N PHE A 218 4.16 -24.00 -17.78
CA PHE A 218 5.03 -24.98 -18.47
C PHE A 218 4.58 -25.23 -19.91
N LYS A 219 3.28 -25.37 -20.16
CA LYS A 219 2.73 -25.54 -21.52
C LYS A 219 2.94 -24.26 -22.36
N GLU A 220 2.89 -23.09 -21.78
CA GLU A 220 3.26 -21.86 -22.49
C GLU A 220 4.73 -21.88 -22.90
N LEU A 221 5.61 -22.25 -21.99
CA LEU A 221 7.04 -22.37 -22.30
C LEU A 221 7.31 -23.37 -23.44
N MET A 222 6.57 -24.50 -23.50
CA MET A 222 6.67 -25.47 -24.58
C MET A 222 6.33 -24.86 -25.96
N LYS A 223 5.39 -23.92 -26.04
CA LYS A 223 5.04 -23.24 -27.30
C LYS A 223 6.22 -22.40 -27.84
N PHE A 224 7.05 -21.83 -26.97
CA PHE A 224 8.24 -21.08 -27.36
C PHE A 224 9.46 -21.93 -27.68
N LEU A 225 9.44 -23.21 -27.29
CA LEU A 225 10.52 -24.17 -27.48
C LEU A 225 10.07 -25.45 -28.22
N PRO A 226 9.51 -25.33 -29.44
CA PRO A 226 8.84 -26.46 -30.12
C PRO A 226 9.79 -27.63 -30.45
N ASN A 227 11.09 -27.37 -30.59
CA ASN A 227 12.10 -28.38 -30.91
C ASN A 227 12.65 -29.13 -29.67
N ALA A 228 12.17 -28.80 -28.45
CA ALA A 228 12.59 -29.46 -27.24
C ALA A 228 11.78 -30.76 -26.98
N VAL A 229 12.07 -31.80 -27.75
CA VAL A 229 11.38 -33.13 -27.65
C VAL A 229 11.33 -33.67 -26.22
N TRP A 230 12.36 -33.44 -25.41
CA TRP A 230 12.40 -33.83 -23.99
C TRP A 230 11.30 -33.20 -23.14
N MET A 231 10.74 -32.05 -23.53
CA MET A 231 9.63 -31.43 -22.81
C MET A 231 8.35 -32.24 -22.93
N ASN A 232 8.09 -32.85 -24.10
CA ASN A 232 6.97 -33.75 -24.28
C ASN A 232 7.14 -35.05 -23.47
N GLU A 233 8.37 -35.59 -23.41
CA GLU A 233 8.68 -36.72 -22.55
C GLU A 233 8.47 -36.41 -21.06
N LEU A 234 8.81 -35.17 -20.64
CA LEU A 234 8.60 -34.72 -19.30
C LEU A 234 7.12 -34.55 -18.97
N GLU A 235 6.32 -34.01 -19.90
CA GLU A 235 4.85 -33.91 -19.75
C GLU A 235 4.20 -35.30 -19.62
N THR A 236 4.67 -36.29 -20.41
CA THR A 236 4.22 -37.68 -20.28
C THR A 236 4.55 -38.22 -18.90
N LYS A 237 5.79 -38.07 -18.38
CA LYS A 237 6.17 -38.53 -17.06
C LYS A 237 5.42 -37.81 -15.92
N LEU A 238 5.06 -36.54 -16.10
CA LEU A 238 4.19 -35.82 -15.17
C LEU A 238 2.78 -36.43 -15.15
N SER A 239 2.23 -36.74 -16.32
CA SER A 239 0.93 -37.41 -16.46
C SER A 239 0.95 -38.79 -15.86
N ASP A 240 1.98 -39.59 -16.11
CA ASP A 240 2.17 -40.94 -15.54
C ASP A 240 2.21 -40.89 -14.02
N TYR A 241 2.97 -39.95 -13.45
CA TYR A 241 3.01 -39.77 -12.00
C TYR A 241 1.64 -39.37 -11.44
N GLN A 242 0.91 -38.49 -12.08
CA GLN A 242 -0.43 -38.05 -11.66
C GLN A 242 -1.46 -39.17 -11.70
N SER A 243 -1.31 -40.15 -12.62
CA SER A 243 -2.24 -41.26 -12.78
C SER A 243 -2.03 -42.42 -11.80
N THR A 244 -0.88 -42.51 -11.12
CA THR A 244 -0.63 -43.51 -10.10
C THR A 244 -1.51 -43.33 -8.86
N SER A 245 -1.89 -44.39 -8.16
CA SER A 245 -2.63 -44.30 -6.91
C SER A 245 -1.81 -43.60 -5.83
N LEU A 246 -2.46 -42.90 -4.88
CA LEU A 246 -1.78 -42.28 -3.77
C LEU A 246 -1.01 -43.33 -2.93
N GLY A 247 0.23 -42.99 -2.59
CA GLY A 247 1.15 -43.90 -1.89
C GLY A 247 2.03 -44.72 -2.83
N SER A 248 1.55 -45.09 -4.02
CA SER A 248 2.31 -45.92 -4.99
C SER A 248 3.11 -45.14 -6.03
N GLY A 249 3.12 -43.82 -5.93
CA GLY A 249 3.79 -42.93 -6.90
C GLY A 249 5.30 -42.74 -6.69
N GLU A 250 5.91 -43.32 -5.68
CA GLU A 250 7.30 -43.05 -5.24
C GLU A 250 8.33 -43.29 -6.36
N LEU A 251 8.25 -44.41 -7.09
CA LEU A 251 9.16 -44.76 -8.17
C LEU A 251 9.02 -43.81 -9.37
N SER A 252 7.77 -43.54 -9.76
CA SER A 252 7.46 -42.57 -10.86
C SER A 252 7.95 -41.16 -10.51
N LEU A 253 7.78 -40.74 -9.25
CA LEU A 253 8.30 -39.43 -8.77
C LEU A 253 9.84 -39.37 -8.83
N GLN A 254 10.54 -40.44 -8.44
CA GLN A 254 12.00 -40.46 -8.51
C GLN A 254 12.50 -40.42 -9.97
N ASN A 255 11.83 -41.12 -10.90
CA ASN A 255 12.19 -41.12 -12.30
C ASN A 255 11.92 -39.75 -12.94
N LEU A 256 10.80 -39.10 -12.59
CA LEU A 256 10.47 -37.75 -13.02
C LEU A 256 11.53 -36.74 -12.53
N ARG A 257 11.91 -36.78 -11.26
CA ARG A 257 12.97 -35.93 -10.71
C ARG A 257 14.30 -36.11 -11.41
N LYS A 258 14.74 -37.36 -11.63
CA LYS A 258 15.97 -37.62 -12.37
C LYS A 258 15.95 -36.98 -13.76
N SER A 259 14.81 -37.02 -14.44
CA SER A 259 14.67 -36.40 -15.75
C SER A 259 14.75 -34.86 -15.66
N MET A 260 14.15 -34.25 -14.64
CA MET A 260 14.21 -32.81 -14.42
C MET A 260 15.61 -32.36 -14.01
N ASP A 261 16.27 -33.08 -13.12
CA ASP A 261 17.64 -32.79 -12.68
C ASP A 261 18.68 -32.90 -13.79
N ALA A 262 18.46 -33.80 -14.77
CA ALA A 262 19.31 -33.92 -15.95
C ALA A 262 19.23 -32.65 -16.85
N VAL A 263 18.09 -31.94 -16.81
CA VAL A 263 17.90 -30.68 -17.56
C VAL A 263 18.42 -29.50 -16.74
N VAL A 264 17.89 -29.31 -15.51
CA VAL A 264 18.30 -28.25 -14.56
C VAL A 264 18.24 -28.78 -13.14
N PRO A 265 19.39 -29.00 -12.48
CA PRO A 265 19.44 -29.50 -11.12
C PRO A 265 19.05 -28.40 -10.13
N ILE A 266 17.93 -28.58 -9.43
CA ILE A 266 17.50 -27.74 -8.30
C ILE A 266 16.97 -28.60 -7.15
N GLN A 267 16.91 -28.05 -5.94
CA GLN A 267 16.54 -28.81 -4.74
C GLN A 267 15.12 -29.39 -4.79
N SER A 268 14.16 -28.67 -5.35
CA SER A 268 12.76 -29.05 -5.42
C SER A 268 12.16 -28.70 -6.78
N PRO A 269 12.32 -29.54 -7.81
CA PRO A 269 11.91 -29.22 -9.18
C PRO A 269 10.40 -29.28 -9.43
N LEU A 270 9.65 -29.89 -8.48
CA LEU A 270 8.20 -30.13 -8.62
C LEU A 270 7.40 -29.39 -7.56
N HIS A 271 6.25 -28.88 -7.95
CA HIS A 271 5.17 -28.43 -7.10
C HIS A 271 3.99 -29.41 -7.20
N VAL A 272 3.54 -29.91 -6.06
CA VAL A 272 2.44 -30.90 -6.01
C VAL A 272 1.34 -30.37 -5.10
N ASP A 273 0.10 -30.43 -5.57
CA ASP A 273 -1.12 -30.18 -4.80
C ASP A 273 -2.03 -31.42 -4.88
N ALA A 274 -2.93 -31.58 -3.92
CA ALA A 274 -3.92 -32.65 -3.92
C ALA A 274 -5.35 -32.07 -3.96
N SER A 275 -6.27 -32.78 -4.63
CA SER A 275 -7.68 -32.41 -4.70
C SER A 275 -8.56 -33.63 -4.42
N TYR A 276 -9.70 -33.39 -3.77
CA TYR A 276 -10.73 -34.38 -3.53
C TYR A 276 -11.83 -34.28 -4.59
N LYS A 277 -12.16 -35.40 -5.24
CA LYS A 277 -13.18 -35.52 -6.28
C LYS A 277 -14.28 -36.55 -5.92
N GLY A 278 -14.50 -36.76 -4.62
CA GLY A 278 -15.58 -37.64 -4.15
C GLY A 278 -16.90 -36.90 -3.97
N THR A 279 -17.75 -37.40 -3.08
CA THR A 279 -19.05 -36.78 -2.74
C THR A 279 -18.84 -35.34 -2.23
N PRO A 280 -19.52 -34.33 -2.79
CA PRO A 280 -19.41 -32.96 -2.33
C PRO A 280 -19.79 -32.80 -0.85
N ILE A 281 -19.17 -31.81 -0.18
CA ILE A 281 -19.53 -31.37 1.14
C ILE A 281 -20.56 -30.25 1.01
N TYR A 282 -21.67 -30.38 1.73
CA TYR A 282 -22.72 -29.38 1.80
C TYR A 282 -22.74 -28.74 3.19
N LEU A 283 -22.90 -27.44 3.25
CA LEU A 283 -23.04 -26.67 4.51
C LEU A 283 -24.40 -25.98 4.54
N SER A 284 -24.99 -25.95 5.72
CA SER A 284 -26.30 -25.34 5.95
C SER A 284 -26.28 -23.84 5.65
N ASN A 285 -27.33 -23.33 4.99
CA ASN A 285 -27.57 -21.91 4.79
C ASN A 285 -27.64 -21.10 6.09
N GLU A 286 -27.98 -21.75 7.24
CA GLU A 286 -27.89 -21.08 8.54
C GLU A 286 -26.46 -20.66 8.89
N ILE A 287 -25.47 -21.49 8.55
CA ILE A 287 -24.04 -21.16 8.75
C ILE A 287 -23.73 -19.89 7.96
N LEU A 288 -24.17 -19.79 6.70
CA LEU A 288 -23.94 -18.61 5.86
C LEU A 288 -24.52 -17.34 6.51
N LEU A 289 -25.75 -17.40 7.04
CA LEU A 289 -26.38 -16.26 7.72
C LEU A 289 -25.58 -15.81 8.96
N LYS A 290 -25.05 -16.77 9.75
CA LYS A 290 -24.19 -16.43 10.90
C LYS A 290 -22.86 -15.79 10.47
N LEU A 291 -22.24 -16.27 9.39
CA LEU A 291 -21.05 -15.68 8.82
C LEU A 291 -21.30 -14.25 8.32
N GLN A 292 -22.41 -13.98 7.63
CA GLN A 292 -22.79 -12.64 7.18
C GLN A 292 -22.96 -11.65 8.35
N GLN A 293 -23.60 -12.06 9.44
CA GLN A 293 -23.74 -11.26 10.66
C GLN A 293 -22.37 -10.96 11.27
N ALA A 294 -21.52 -11.97 11.44
CA ALA A 294 -20.21 -11.81 12.06
C ALA A 294 -19.25 -10.95 11.20
N VAL A 295 -19.29 -11.10 9.87
CA VAL A 295 -18.51 -10.28 8.95
C VAL A 295 -18.92 -8.81 9.03
N THR A 296 -20.22 -8.51 9.06
CA THR A 296 -20.72 -7.14 9.21
C THR A 296 -20.26 -6.54 10.55
N PHE A 297 -20.29 -7.31 11.62
CA PHE A 297 -19.82 -6.90 12.94
C PHE A 297 -18.31 -6.62 12.93
N LEU A 298 -17.48 -7.55 12.37
CA LEU A 298 -16.04 -7.37 12.24
C LEU A 298 -15.67 -6.17 11.37
N TRP A 299 -16.41 -5.93 10.29
CA TRP A 299 -16.18 -4.77 9.43
C TRP A 299 -16.43 -3.45 10.17
N LYS A 300 -17.50 -3.34 10.96
CA LYS A 300 -17.74 -2.18 11.82
C LYS A 300 -16.60 -1.95 12.83
N ILE A 301 -16.11 -3.01 13.47
CA ILE A 301 -14.97 -2.93 14.40
C ILE A 301 -13.69 -2.49 13.68
N SER A 302 -13.54 -2.83 12.41
CA SER A 302 -12.33 -2.47 11.64
C SER A 302 -12.12 -0.95 11.54
N ALA A 303 -13.15 -0.13 11.81
CA ALA A 303 -13.01 1.33 11.97
C ALA A 303 -12.01 1.71 13.07
N SER A 304 -11.82 0.86 14.10
CA SER A 304 -10.79 1.07 15.13
C SER A 304 -9.34 0.95 14.64
N ARG A 305 -9.13 0.53 13.38
CA ARG A 305 -7.81 0.40 12.73
C ARG A 305 -7.60 1.42 11.60
N SER A 306 -8.17 2.61 11.71
CA SER A 306 -8.19 3.62 10.64
C SER A 306 -6.80 4.13 10.19
N SER A 307 -5.73 3.87 10.94
CA SER A 307 -4.38 4.43 10.70
C SER A 307 -3.43 3.59 9.85
N GLN A 308 -3.93 2.63 9.06
CA GLN A 308 -3.07 1.62 8.41
C GLN A 308 -2.14 2.12 7.32
N PHE A 309 -2.52 3.16 6.60
CA PHE A 309 -1.76 3.70 5.47
C PHE A 309 -1.10 5.04 5.85
N THR A 310 -0.50 5.11 7.04
CA THR A 310 0.06 6.36 7.58
C THR A 310 1.18 6.95 6.71
N SER A 311 2.06 6.10 6.15
CA SER A 311 3.09 6.56 5.20
C SER A 311 2.48 7.09 3.90
N LEU A 312 1.42 6.44 3.40
CA LEU A 312 0.71 6.88 2.21
C LEU A 312 0.02 8.22 2.45
N GLU A 313 -0.53 8.46 3.63
CA GLU A 313 -1.15 9.73 4.01
C GLU A 313 -0.12 10.85 4.14
N ALA A 314 1.06 10.59 4.73
CA ALA A 314 2.16 11.54 4.77
C ALA A 314 2.64 11.89 3.34
N TYR A 315 2.74 10.88 2.48
CA TYR A 315 3.09 11.04 1.07
C TYR A 315 2.05 11.87 0.31
N ARG A 316 0.75 11.66 0.59
CA ARG A 316 -0.35 12.41 0.01
C ARG A 316 -0.30 13.90 0.35
N LYS A 317 0.00 14.24 1.61
CA LYS A 317 0.18 15.64 2.02
C LYS A 317 1.29 16.31 1.23
N LYS A 318 2.43 15.63 1.06
CA LYS A 318 3.53 16.13 0.22
C LYS A 318 3.18 16.21 -1.26
N PHE A 319 2.35 15.29 -1.76
CA PHE A 319 1.82 15.37 -3.12
C PHE A 319 0.99 16.64 -3.33
N ILE A 320 0.07 16.95 -2.40
CA ILE A 320 -0.77 18.15 -2.47
C ILE A 320 0.10 19.41 -2.40
N GLU A 321 1.10 19.44 -1.52
CA GLU A 321 2.04 20.57 -1.42
C GLU A 321 2.80 20.81 -2.73
N LYS A 322 3.27 19.76 -3.41
CA LYS A 322 4.09 19.87 -4.62
C LYS A 322 3.27 20.01 -5.88
N PHE A 323 2.21 19.23 -6.04
CA PHE A 323 1.48 19.09 -7.31
C PHE A 323 0.05 19.66 -7.29
N GLY A 324 -0.49 19.97 -6.09
CA GLY A 324 -1.88 20.37 -5.91
C GLY A 324 -2.86 19.20 -6.10
N LEU A 325 -4.16 19.53 -6.15
CA LEU A 325 -5.26 18.52 -6.23
C LEU A 325 -5.64 18.14 -7.67
N HIS A 326 -5.26 18.97 -8.65
CA HIS A 326 -5.76 18.80 -10.04
C HIS A 326 -4.78 18.12 -10.97
N ARG A 327 -3.52 18.00 -10.57
CA ARG A 327 -2.52 17.33 -11.37
C ARG A 327 -2.58 15.82 -11.16
N ILE A 328 -2.61 15.07 -12.26
CA ILE A 328 -2.24 13.67 -12.27
C ILE A 328 -0.80 13.54 -12.73
N VAL A 329 -0.01 12.76 -11.98
CA VAL A 329 1.43 12.60 -12.19
C VAL A 329 1.70 11.17 -12.66
N PRO A 330 2.51 10.95 -13.73
CA PRO A 330 2.90 9.61 -14.13
C PRO A 330 3.51 8.84 -12.95
N LEU A 331 3.11 7.58 -12.76
CA LEU A 331 3.55 6.75 -11.63
C LEU A 331 5.08 6.72 -11.48
N LYS A 332 5.80 6.55 -12.59
CA LYS A 332 7.27 6.52 -12.58
C LYS A 332 7.90 7.88 -12.24
N GLU A 333 7.28 8.97 -12.69
CA GLU A 333 7.71 10.33 -12.33
C GLU A 333 7.52 10.56 -10.83
N LEU A 334 6.37 10.17 -10.30
CA LEU A 334 6.05 10.32 -8.88
C LEU A 334 7.06 9.59 -7.97
N LEU A 335 7.46 8.37 -8.34
CA LEU A 335 8.44 7.56 -7.60
C LEU A 335 9.92 7.97 -7.84
N SER A 336 10.18 8.90 -8.78
CA SER A 336 11.52 9.43 -8.99
C SER A 336 11.89 10.42 -7.89
N GLU A 337 13.09 10.28 -7.31
CA GLU A 337 13.61 11.23 -6.31
C GLU A 337 13.91 12.60 -6.92
N GLU A 338 14.30 12.62 -8.20
CA GLU A 338 14.70 13.83 -8.91
C GLU A 338 13.50 14.63 -9.46
N LYS A 339 12.46 13.94 -9.95
CA LYS A 339 11.30 14.59 -10.61
C LYS A 339 10.05 14.59 -9.73
N GLY A 340 9.85 13.53 -8.96
CA GLY A 340 8.67 13.30 -8.14
C GLY A 340 8.89 13.58 -6.66
N LEU A 341 8.39 12.68 -5.85
CA LEU A 341 8.52 12.67 -4.39
C LEU A 341 9.44 11.56 -3.88
N GLY A 342 9.94 10.70 -4.79
CA GLY A 342 10.72 9.52 -4.42
C GLY A 342 9.86 8.41 -3.81
N SER A 343 10.51 7.54 -3.05
CA SER A 343 9.86 6.38 -2.42
C SER A 343 8.90 6.79 -1.31
N PHE A 344 7.65 6.35 -1.39
CA PHE A 344 6.67 6.58 -0.31
C PHE A 344 7.01 5.81 0.98
N LEU A 345 7.83 4.77 0.89
CA LEU A 345 8.28 3.97 2.03
C LEU A 345 9.29 4.70 2.93
N THR A 346 9.91 5.78 2.43
CA THR A 346 10.85 6.61 3.20
C THR A 346 10.15 7.67 4.04
N TYR A 347 8.86 7.88 3.80
CA TYR A 347 8.08 8.85 4.58
C TYR A 347 7.79 8.30 5.97
N PRO A 348 7.98 9.12 7.02
CA PRO A 348 7.73 8.68 8.37
C PRO A 348 6.29 8.23 8.52
N GLN A 349 6.10 7.11 9.19
CA GLN A 349 4.77 6.76 9.68
C GLN A 349 4.36 7.90 10.62
N ILE A 350 3.21 8.49 10.36
CA ILE A 350 2.62 9.48 11.27
C ILE A 350 2.48 8.77 12.61
N ASP A 351 2.99 9.38 13.69
CA ASP A 351 2.95 8.79 15.03
C ASP A 351 1.52 8.30 15.32
N GLU A 352 1.35 7.00 15.53
CA GLU A 352 0.03 6.37 15.73
C GLU A 352 -0.79 7.10 16.81
N LYS A 353 -0.11 7.67 17.81
CA LYS A 353 -0.76 8.45 18.87
C LYS A 353 -1.45 9.73 18.39
N SER A 354 -1.04 10.29 17.25
CA SER A 354 -1.64 11.52 16.69
C SER A 354 -2.82 11.27 15.77
N VAL A 355 -3.07 10.00 15.37
CA VAL A 355 -4.06 9.60 14.37
C VAL A 355 -5.17 8.72 14.96
N PHE A 356 -5.07 8.30 16.24
CA PHE A 356 -6.16 7.59 16.90
C PHE A 356 -7.40 8.50 16.92
N ASP A 357 -8.37 8.15 16.09
CA ASP A 357 -9.71 8.75 16.17
C ASP A 357 -10.38 8.42 17.52
N LYS A 358 -11.42 9.11 17.83
CA LYS A 358 -12.14 8.92 19.09
C LYS A 358 -12.64 7.50 19.25
N PHE A 359 -13.06 6.86 18.16
CA PHE A 359 -13.55 5.50 18.18
C PHE A 359 -12.47 4.50 18.57
N SER A 360 -11.26 4.58 17.98
CA SER A 360 -10.13 3.70 18.32
C SER A 360 -9.74 3.78 19.79
N GLN A 361 -9.66 5.00 20.33
CA GLN A 361 -9.35 5.21 21.76
C GLN A 361 -10.45 4.63 22.66
N GLN A 362 -11.71 4.84 22.31
CA GLN A 362 -12.83 4.33 23.11
C GLN A 362 -12.97 2.80 22.99
N TRP A 363 -12.70 2.25 21.80
CA TRP A 363 -12.62 0.82 21.58
C TRP A 363 -11.61 0.16 22.52
N GLU A 364 -10.36 0.65 22.53
CA GLU A 364 -9.31 0.13 23.41
C GLU A 364 -9.70 0.23 24.88
N LYS A 365 -10.26 1.37 25.32
CA LYS A 365 -10.71 1.60 26.70
C LYS A 365 -11.80 0.61 27.11
N CYS A 366 -12.81 0.41 26.28
CA CYS A 366 -13.93 -0.48 26.57
C CYS A 366 -13.52 -1.95 26.50
N LEU A 367 -12.61 -2.31 25.59
CA LEU A 367 -12.06 -3.66 25.50
C LEU A 367 -11.21 -4.00 26.73
N ASN A 368 -10.36 -3.07 27.19
CA ASN A 368 -9.60 -3.19 28.44
C ASN A 368 -10.53 -3.40 29.65
N LYS A 369 -11.63 -2.67 29.74
CA LYS A 369 -12.62 -2.83 30.80
C LYS A 369 -13.23 -4.22 30.79
N LYS A 370 -13.71 -4.71 29.64
CA LYS A 370 -14.26 -6.06 29.49
C LYS A 370 -13.24 -7.16 29.83
N TRP A 371 -11.99 -6.98 29.44
CA TRP A 371 -10.90 -7.89 29.80
C TRP A 371 -10.68 -7.92 31.31
N GLN A 372 -10.59 -6.77 31.99
CA GLN A 372 -10.47 -6.72 33.46
C GLN A 372 -11.65 -7.38 34.18
N GLU A 373 -12.88 -7.12 33.74
CA GLU A 373 -14.09 -7.74 34.26
C GLU A 373 -14.07 -9.26 34.09
N SER A 374 -13.59 -9.76 32.95
CA SER A 374 -13.47 -11.20 32.70
C SER A 374 -12.43 -11.86 33.61
N MET A 375 -11.29 -11.17 33.85
CA MET A 375 -10.26 -11.67 34.76
C MET A 375 -10.73 -11.74 36.21
N LEU A 376 -11.39 -10.69 36.69
CA LEU A 376 -11.98 -10.63 38.04
C LEU A 376 -13.04 -11.72 38.28
N ASN A 377 -13.85 -11.98 37.27
CA ASN A 377 -14.94 -12.98 37.33
C ASN A 377 -14.49 -14.37 36.91
N HIS A 378 -13.18 -14.59 36.65
CA HIS A 378 -12.63 -15.86 36.16
C HIS A 378 -13.31 -16.41 34.90
N GLN A 379 -13.83 -15.52 34.05
CA GLN A 379 -14.47 -15.89 32.80
C GLN A 379 -13.43 -16.31 31.75
N LYS A 380 -13.72 -17.39 31.05
CA LYS A 380 -12.87 -17.89 29.96
C LYS A 380 -13.25 -17.29 28.61
N GLU A 381 -14.37 -16.59 28.55
CA GLU A 381 -14.98 -16.10 27.32
C GLU A 381 -15.62 -14.70 27.53
N ILE A 382 -15.46 -13.84 26.54
CA ILE A 382 -16.14 -12.55 26.41
C ILE A 382 -17.10 -12.61 25.24
N VAL A 383 -18.38 -12.29 25.49
CA VAL A 383 -19.40 -12.20 24.45
C VAL A 383 -19.61 -10.74 24.06
N LEU A 384 -19.44 -10.44 22.77
CA LEU A 384 -19.73 -9.14 22.18
C LEU A 384 -21.09 -9.21 21.47
N THR A 385 -21.85 -8.11 21.52
CA THR A 385 -23.15 -7.99 20.86
C THR A 385 -23.23 -6.75 19.98
N GLU A 386 -24.16 -6.74 19.03
CA GLU A 386 -24.43 -5.57 18.18
C GLU A 386 -24.86 -4.35 19.01
N GLU A 387 -25.68 -4.54 20.04
CA GLU A 387 -26.15 -3.46 20.92
C GLU A 387 -24.96 -2.81 21.64
N TRP A 388 -24.03 -3.61 22.15
CA TRP A 388 -22.81 -3.10 22.78
C TRP A 388 -21.96 -2.31 21.78
N LEU A 389 -21.78 -2.79 20.54
CA LEU A 389 -21.01 -2.08 19.53
C LEU A 389 -21.67 -0.75 19.12
N ASN A 390 -22.99 -0.75 18.91
CA ASN A 390 -23.72 0.46 18.58
C ASN A 390 -23.63 1.51 19.69
N SER A 391 -23.69 1.11 20.97
CA SER A 391 -23.50 2.01 22.11
C SER A 391 -22.11 2.67 22.15
N LEU A 392 -21.07 2.04 21.56
CA LEU A 392 -19.75 2.66 21.46
C LEU A 392 -19.72 3.79 20.41
N PHE A 393 -20.40 3.62 19.27
CA PHE A 393 -20.51 4.68 18.25
C PHE A 393 -21.31 5.87 18.79
N GLU A 394 -22.41 5.62 19.49
CA GLU A 394 -23.23 6.66 20.15
C GLU A 394 -22.41 7.43 21.20
N LEU A 395 -21.58 6.73 21.99
CA LEU A 395 -20.77 7.34 23.04
C LEU A 395 -19.70 8.31 22.51
N VAL A 396 -19.17 8.06 21.31
CA VAL A 396 -18.17 8.94 20.67
C VAL A 396 -18.78 9.99 19.75
N GLU A 397 -20.11 9.98 19.60
CA GLU A 397 -20.84 10.85 18.65
C GLU A 397 -20.35 10.68 17.20
N GLU A 398 -19.94 9.47 16.83
CA GLU A 398 -19.54 9.10 15.47
C GLU A 398 -20.59 8.25 14.79
N GLU A 399 -20.76 8.45 13.49
CA GLU A 399 -21.66 7.62 12.69
C GLU A 399 -21.03 6.24 12.44
N LEU A 400 -21.91 5.23 12.24
CA LEU A 400 -21.47 3.91 11.77
C LEU A 400 -20.71 4.05 10.44
N PRO A 401 -19.71 3.20 10.18
CA PRO A 401 -18.98 3.24 8.93
C PRO A 401 -19.90 3.21 7.71
N ASP A 402 -19.66 4.11 6.76
CA ASP A 402 -20.44 4.19 5.54
C ASP A 402 -20.30 2.89 4.71
N PRO A 403 -21.39 2.17 4.43
CA PRO A 403 -21.36 0.95 3.63
C PRO A 403 -20.74 1.12 2.23
N CYS A 404 -20.68 2.33 1.67
CA CYS A 404 -20.01 2.59 0.41
C CYS A 404 -18.50 2.30 0.48
N LYS A 405 -17.89 2.43 1.67
CA LYS A 405 -16.47 2.15 1.92
C LYS A 405 -16.14 0.66 2.09
N ALA A 406 -17.14 -0.24 2.13
CA ALA A 406 -16.86 -1.67 2.20
C ALA A 406 -16.18 -2.17 0.92
N LEU A 407 -15.31 -3.19 1.06
CA LEU A 407 -14.71 -3.87 -0.10
C LEU A 407 -15.77 -4.41 -1.04
N SER A 408 -15.54 -4.34 -2.35
CA SER A 408 -16.45 -4.95 -3.35
C SER A 408 -16.52 -6.47 -3.21
N SER A 409 -15.40 -7.11 -2.87
CA SER A 409 -15.32 -8.55 -2.57
C SER A 409 -14.13 -8.87 -1.67
N PHE A 410 -14.19 -10.02 -0.99
CA PHE A 410 -13.11 -10.59 -0.17
C PHE A 410 -13.36 -12.08 0.06
N ASP A 411 -12.33 -12.83 0.47
CA ASP A 411 -12.48 -14.22 0.93
C ASP A 411 -12.42 -14.26 2.47
N LEU A 412 -13.32 -15.04 3.09
CA LEU A 412 -13.34 -15.30 4.53
C LEU A 412 -12.92 -16.74 4.81
N PHE A 413 -12.01 -16.92 5.75
CA PHE A 413 -11.58 -18.23 6.25
C PHE A 413 -12.29 -18.56 7.55
N PHE A 414 -12.80 -19.77 7.67
CA PHE A 414 -13.45 -20.20 8.90
C PHE A 414 -13.31 -21.72 9.14
N LYS A 415 -13.49 -22.13 10.40
CA LYS A 415 -13.57 -23.52 10.83
C LYS A 415 -14.87 -23.77 11.57
N ILE A 416 -15.40 -25.00 11.47
CA ILE A 416 -16.60 -25.40 12.19
C ILE A 416 -16.18 -26.32 13.33
N GLN A 417 -16.43 -25.87 14.56
CA GLN A 417 -16.23 -26.66 15.77
C GLN A 417 -17.52 -27.40 16.11
N ALA A 418 -17.54 -28.71 15.93
CA ALA A 418 -18.67 -29.58 16.22
C ALA A 418 -18.21 -31.04 16.40
N GLN A 419 -19.00 -31.84 17.08
CA GLN A 419 -18.73 -33.27 17.31
C GLN A 419 -19.22 -34.17 16.18
N SER A 420 -20.34 -33.77 15.54
CA SER A 420 -20.94 -34.51 14.42
C SER A 420 -21.76 -33.62 13.51
N ILE A 421 -22.17 -34.16 12.35
CA ILE A 421 -23.08 -33.48 11.39
C ILE A 421 -24.45 -33.27 12.03
N GLU A 422 -24.94 -34.20 12.80
CA GLU A 422 -26.23 -34.12 13.49
C GLU A 422 -26.23 -32.95 14.49
N GLU A 423 -25.13 -32.73 15.21
CA GLU A 423 -25.02 -31.61 16.12
C GLU A 423 -24.99 -30.26 15.36
N ILE A 424 -24.33 -30.20 14.19
CA ILE A 424 -24.40 -29.02 13.33
C ILE A 424 -25.85 -28.73 12.92
N ASN A 425 -26.58 -29.72 12.44
CA ASN A 425 -27.95 -29.56 11.97
C ASN A 425 -28.93 -29.24 13.11
N ARG A 426 -28.57 -29.56 14.38
CA ARG A 426 -29.34 -29.13 15.60
C ARG A 426 -28.96 -27.72 16.07
N GLY A 427 -27.98 -27.05 15.46
CA GLY A 427 -27.51 -25.76 15.90
C GLY A 427 -26.43 -25.78 16.99
N ASN A 428 -25.91 -26.95 17.36
CA ASN A 428 -24.86 -27.14 18.39
C ASN A 428 -23.46 -27.10 17.77
N TYR A 429 -23.04 -25.95 17.29
CA TYR A 429 -21.71 -25.73 16.71
C TYR A 429 -21.19 -24.34 17.00
N GLN A 430 -19.89 -24.10 16.78
CA GLN A 430 -19.28 -22.77 16.76
C GLN A 430 -18.48 -22.59 15.47
N LEU A 431 -18.38 -21.35 15.00
CA LEU A 431 -17.65 -20.95 13.79
C LEU A 431 -16.44 -20.11 14.20
N TYR A 432 -15.24 -20.59 13.95
CA TYR A 432 -14.02 -19.80 14.18
C TYR A 432 -13.63 -19.07 12.90
N LEU A 433 -13.70 -17.73 12.91
CA LEU A 433 -13.29 -16.86 11.83
C LEU A 433 -11.76 -16.66 11.94
N SER A 434 -11.00 -17.39 11.10
CA SER A 434 -9.54 -17.47 11.25
C SER A 434 -8.79 -16.37 10.53
N ASP A 435 -9.24 -15.96 9.33
CA ASP A 435 -8.56 -14.93 8.51
C ASP A 435 -9.50 -14.42 7.41
N CYS A 436 -9.05 -13.39 6.66
CA CYS A 436 -9.71 -12.87 5.47
C CYS A 436 -8.70 -12.33 4.45
N THR A 437 -9.09 -12.31 3.16
CA THR A 437 -8.36 -11.59 2.11
C THR A 437 -9.04 -10.25 1.81
N TRP A 438 -8.44 -9.44 0.92
CA TRP A 438 -9.03 -8.17 0.46
C TRP A 438 -9.34 -8.19 -1.04
N SER A 439 -9.51 -9.37 -1.61
CA SER A 439 -9.94 -9.60 -2.99
C SER A 439 -10.63 -10.95 -3.06
N GLY A 440 -11.91 -10.98 -3.44
CA GLY A 440 -12.68 -12.21 -3.57
C GLY A 440 -12.13 -13.12 -4.67
N GLY A 441 -12.08 -14.40 -4.40
CA GLY A 441 -11.56 -15.41 -5.32
C GLY A 441 -10.04 -15.56 -5.33
N SER A 442 -9.29 -14.71 -4.60
CA SER A 442 -7.82 -14.74 -4.60
C SER A 442 -7.24 -16.03 -4.02
N THR A 443 -7.93 -16.66 -3.09
CA THR A 443 -7.51 -17.93 -2.49
C THR A 443 -7.64 -19.10 -3.46
N PHE A 444 -8.56 -19.00 -4.41
CA PHE A 444 -8.90 -20.08 -5.36
C PHE A 444 -8.01 -20.11 -6.61
N GLY A 445 -7.40 -18.99 -6.96
CA GLY A 445 -6.73 -18.83 -8.25
C GLY A 445 -5.73 -19.91 -8.58
N ARG A 446 -4.81 -20.26 -7.66
CA ARG A 446 -3.78 -21.30 -7.87
C ARG A 446 -4.33 -22.71 -7.99
N PHE A 447 -5.59 -22.92 -7.64
CA PHE A 447 -6.29 -24.22 -7.68
C PHE A 447 -7.32 -24.28 -8.81
N TRP A 448 -7.38 -23.29 -9.67
CA TRP A 448 -8.38 -23.16 -10.73
C TRP A 448 -8.61 -24.44 -11.51
N ASP A 449 -7.53 -25.08 -11.97
CA ASP A 449 -7.55 -26.30 -12.77
C ASP A 449 -7.96 -27.58 -11.97
N LEU A 450 -8.04 -27.49 -10.65
CA LEU A 450 -8.51 -28.57 -9.77
C LEU A 450 -10.02 -28.56 -9.56
N PHE A 451 -10.68 -27.42 -9.87
CA PHE A 451 -12.13 -27.28 -9.75
C PHE A 451 -12.85 -27.71 -11.02
N ASN A 452 -14.11 -28.16 -10.86
CA ASN A 452 -14.98 -28.46 -11.99
C ASN A 452 -15.43 -27.18 -12.71
N PRO A 453 -15.96 -27.28 -13.98
CA PRO A 453 -16.37 -26.13 -14.75
C PRO A 453 -17.47 -25.28 -14.10
N GLU A 454 -18.33 -25.86 -13.26
CA GLU A 454 -19.38 -25.16 -12.54
C GLU A 454 -18.78 -24.16 -11.55
N ILE A 455 -17.83 -24.60 -10.72
CA ILE A 455 -17.13 -23.75 -9.75
C ILE A 455 -16.29 -22.67 -10.46
N GLN A 456 -15.61 -23.04 -11.55
CA GLN A 456 -14.88 -22.07 -12.38
C GLN A 456 -15.80 -20.99 -12.92
N HIS A 457 -17.02 -21.36 -13.33
CA HIS A 457 -18.02 -20.43 -13.79
C HIS A 457 -18.49 -19.48 -12.68
N GLU A 458 -18.74 -19.99 -11.47
CA GLU A 458 -19.12 -19.16 -10.31
C GLU A 458 -18.02 -18.16 -9.91
N LEU A 459 -16.76 -18.58 -9.91
CA LEU A 459 -15.63 -17.66 -9.68
C LEU A 459 -15.52 -16.58 -10.77
N SER A 460 -15.81 -16.93 -12.03
CA SER A 460 -15.86 -15.97 -13.14
C SER A 460 -17.02 -14.97 -12.97
N LYS A 461 -18.19 -15.42 -12.47
CA LYS A 461 -19.30 -14.53 -12.13
C LYS A 461 -18.94 -13.54 -11.03
N LEU A 462 -18.14 -13.96 -10.04
CA LEU A 462 -17.65 -13.06 -8.98
C LEU A 462 -16.87 -11.87 -9.56
N ALA A 463 -15.92 -12.13 -10.47
CA ALA A 463 -15.14 -11.06 -11.11
C ALA A 463 -16.01 -10.11 -11.95
N LYS A 464 -17.04 -10.65 -12.65
CA LYS A 464 -18.02 -9.83 -13.39
C LYS A 464 -18.88 -8.99 -12.47
N ALA A 465 -19.27 -9.52 -11.31
CA ALA A 465 -20.06 -8.81 -10.33
C ALA A 465 -19.24 -7.66 -9.66
N GLU A 466 -17.95 -7.86 -9.39
CA GLU A 466 -17.05 -6.77 -8.96
C GLU A 466 -17.07 -5.62 -9.96
N LYS A 467 -16.92 -5.89 -11.26
CA LYS A 467 -16.98 -4.87 -12.31
C LYS A 467 -18.31 -4.12 -12.30
N HIS A 468 -19.43 -4.83 -12.05
CA HIS A 468 -20.74 -4.21 -11.99
C HIS A 468 -20.91 -3.29 -10.78
N LEU A 469 -20.31 -3.62 -9.64
CA LEU A 469 -20.29 -2.79 -8.43
C LEU A 469 -19.42 -1.53 -8.58
N GLU A 470 -18.33 -1.65 -9.35
CA GLU A 470 -17.33 -0.60 -9.57
C GLU A 470 -17.50 0.04 -10.97
N LYS A 471 -18.74 0.42 -11.34
CA LYS A 471 -19.10 0.91 -12.69
C LYS A 471 -18.27 2.12 -13.17
N SER A 472 -17.86 2.98 -12.24
CA SER A 472 -17.06 4.19 -12.51
C SER A 472 -15.55 3.92 -12.53
N ALA A 473 -15.12 2.66 -12.42
CA ALA A 473 -13.70 2.30 -12.37
C ALA A 473 -13.39 1.07 -13.24
N LYS A 474 -12.13 1.01 -13.70
CA LYS A 474 -11.56 -0.17 -14.35
C LYS A 474 -10.95 -1.09 -13.30
N VAL A 475 -11.47 -2.29 -13.16
CA VAL A 475 -10.90 -3.32 -12.27
C VAL A 475 -9.82 -4.07 -13.03
N VAL A 476 -8.58 -4.00 -12.55
CA VAL A 476 -7.37 -4.48 -13.24
C VAL A 476 -6.74 -5.63 -12.45
N GLU A 477 -6.50 -6.76 -13.11
CA GLU A 477 -5.74 -7.89 -12.57
C GLU A 477 -4.25 -7.57 -12.55
N VAL A 478 -3.63 -7.56 -11.38
CA VAL A 478 -2.20 -7.25 -11.24
C VAL A 478 -1.40 -8.50 -11.00
N SER A 479 -0.35 -8.69 -11.82
CA SER A 479 0.56 -9.81 -11.71
C SER A 479 2.02 -9.38 -11.84
N TYR A 480 2.90 -10.05 -11.09
CA TYR A 480 4.34 -9.84 -11.14
C TYR A 480 5.10 -11.06 -10.63
N TRP A 481 6.26 -11.33 -11.17
CA TRP A 481 7.17 -12.34 -10.64
C TRP A 481 7.78 -11.88 -9.32
N PRO A 482 7.64 -12.65 -8.23
CA PRO A 482 8.24 -12.30 -6.94
C PRO A 482 9.77 -12.34 -6.99
N SER A 483 10.43 -11.56 -6.14
CA SER A 483 11.90 -11.55 -6.05
C SER A 483 12.47 -12.94 -5.72
N HIS A 484 11.85 -13.65 -4.76
CA HIS A 484 12.11 -15.07 -4.54
C HIS A 484 11.22 -15.89 -5.48
N VAL A 485 11.79 -16.35 -6.60
CA VAL A 485 11.01 -16.91 -7.73
C VAL A 485 10.15 -18.12 -7.38
N ARG A 486 10.50 -18.89 -6.35
CA ARG A 486 9.69 -20.01 -5.86
C ARG A 486 8.31 -19.57 -5.36
N ASN A 487 8.19 -18.34 -4.84
CA ASN A 487 6.91 -17.80 -4.38
C ASN A 487 5.91 -17.62 -5.54
N ALA A 488 6.37 -17.63 -6.80
CA ALA A 488 5.48 -17.60 -7.97
C ALA A 488 4.55 -18.81 -8.06
N ASN A 489 4.85 -19.92 -7.37
CA ASN A 489 3.96 -21.09 -7.31
C ASN A 489 2.56 -20.77 -6.75
N VAL A 490 2.44 -19.75 -5.86
CA VAL A 490 1.14 -19.33 -5.31
C VAL A 490 0.48 -18.22 -6.12
N SER A 491 1.17 -17.70 -7.15
CA SER A 491 0.71 -16.57 -7.97
C SER A 491 0.16 -17.00 -9.33
N VAL A 492 0.35 -18.24 -9.73
CA VAL A 492 -0.16 -18.79 -11.01
C VAL A 492 -1.69 -18.94 -10.93
N HIS A 493 -2.41 -18.22 -11.79
CA HIS A 493 -3.87 -18.25 -11.88
C HIS A 493 -4.34 -17.69 -13.22
N PRO A 494 -5.54 -18.05 -13.73
CA PRO A 494 -6.07 -17.43 -14.93
C PRO A 494 -6.45 -15.97 -14.70
N CYS A 495 -6.39 -15.16 -15.74
CA CYS A 495 -6.93 -13.81 -15.70
C CYS A 495 -8.46 -13.86 -15.82
N LEU A 496 -9.17 -13.46 -14.76
CA LEU A 496 -10.64 -13.43 -14.72
C LEU A 496 -11.22 -12.03 -15.00
N ARG A 497 -10.39 -11.00 -15.05
CA ARG A 497 -10.78 -9.60 -15.26
C ARG A 497 -10.48 -9.17 -16.69
N GLU A 498 -11.21 -8.17 -17.17
CA GLU A 498 -11.08 -7.65 -18.54
C GLU A 498 -9.73 -6.96 -18.77
N TYR A 499 -9.21 -6.30 -17.75
CA TYR A 499 -7.94 -5.56 -17.81
C TYR A 499 -6.89 -6.26 -16.96
N SER A 500 -5.66 -6.29 -17.46
CA SER A 500 -4.51 -6.84 -16.76
C SER A 500 -3.33 -5.87 -16.78
N LEU A 501 -2.54 -5.89 -15.72
CA LEU A 501 -1.25 -5.22 -15.57
C LEU A 501 -0.23 -6.29 -15.18
N GLU A 502 0.53 -6.78 -16.14
CA GLU A 502 1.62 -7.74 -15.92
C GLU A 502 2.96 -7.08 -16.21
N ILE A 503 3.81 -6.93 -15.16
CA ILE A 503 5.07 -6.19 -15.29
C ILE A 503 6.06 -6.91 -16.20
N ASP A 504 6.03 -8.24 -16.18
CA ASP A 504 7.07 -9.10 -16.74
C ASP A 504 6.76 -9.59 -18.14
N ASN A 505 5.54 -9.43 -18.59
CA ASN A 505 5.07 -9.89 -19.91
C ASN A 505 4.09 -8.89 -20.52
N LYS A 506 4.58 -8.03 -21.41
CA LYS A 506 3.77 -6.97 -22.02
C LYS A 506 2.76 -7.46 -23.06
N ASP A 507 2.98 -8.62 -23.70
CA ASP A 507 2.08 -9.14 -24.74
C ASP A 507 0.73 -9.58 -24.18
N ASN A 508 0.71 -10.06 -22.92
CA ASN A 508 -0.50 -10.51 -22.24
C ASN A 508 -1.14 -9.39 -21.39
N SER A 509 -0.46 -8.25 -21.25
CA SER A 509 -0.93 -7.13 -20.46
C SER A 509 -1.59 -6.07 -21.34
N ILE A 510 -2.79 -5.63 -20.94
CA ILE A 510 -3.51 -4.54 -21.61
C ILE A 510 -2.95 -3.18 -21.16
N LEU A 511 -2.40 -3.09 -19.93
CA LEU A 511 -1.85 -1.87 -19.35
C LEU A 511 -0.38 -2.07 -18.92
N GLY A 512 0.44 -1.03 -19.10
CA GLY A 512 1.80 -0.94 -18.59
C GLY A 512 1.89 0.00 -17.38
N LEU A 513 3.02 -0.02 -16.65
CA LEU A 513 3.28 0.97 -15.58
C LEU A 513 3.36 2.40 -16.11
N GLU A 514 3.75 2.56 -17.37
CA GLU A 514 3.85 3.83 -18.09
C GLU A 514 2.49 4.47 -18.39
N ASP A 515 1.39 3.69 -18.41
CA ASP A 515 0.03 4.16 -18.67
C ASP A 515 -0.63 4.73 -17.41
N LEU A 516 -0.05 4.46 -16.23
CA LEU A 516 -0.65 4.80 -14.93
C LEU A 516 -0.24 6.18 -14.45
N TYR A 517 -1.24 6.95 -14.04
CA TYR A 517 -1.13 8.27 -13.43
C TYR A 517 -1.73 8.25 -12.03
N ILE A 518 -1.13 8.99 -11.12
CA ILE A 518 -1.59 9.14 -9.74
C ILE A 518 -2.11 10.54 -9.55
N GLY A 519 -3.34 10.65 -9.08
CA GLY A 519 -3.96 11.88 -8.63
C GLY A 519 -4.39 11.78 -7.17
N THR A 520 -4.82 12.90 -6.60
CA THR A 520 -5.32 12.96 -5.23
C THR A 520 -6.59 13.79 -5.11
N THR A 521 -7.45 13.40 -4.17
CA THR A 521 -8.53 14.24 -3.66
C THR A 521 -8.12 14.84 -2.31
N HIS A 522 -8.98 15.60 -1.67
CA HIS A 522 -8.76 16.04 -0.28
C HIS A 522 -8.64 14.85 0.71
N GLU A 523 -9.20 13.69 0.37
CA GLU A 523 -9.28 12.55 1.29
C GLU A 523 -8.30 11.43 0.97
N ARG A 524 -8.04 11.14 -0.33
CA ARG A 524 -7.27 9.97 -0.75
C ARG A 524 -6.57 10.15 -2.09
N PHE A 525 -5.56 9.31 -2.35
CA PHE A 525 -5.05 9.09 -3.69
C PHE A 525 -6.04 8.30 -4.56
N TYR A 526 -5.90 8.41 -5.88
CA TYR A 526 -6.52 7.55 -6.87
C TYR A 526 -5.56 7.30 -8.04
N ILE A 527 -5.81 6.22 -8.78
CA ILE A 527 -5.04 5.82 -9.95
C ILE A 527 -5.93 6.03 -11.17
N THR A 528 -5.37 6.53 -12.27
CA THR A 528 -6.10 6.77 -13.52
C THR A 528 -5.18 6.59 -14.73
N LEU A 529 -5.73 6.66 -15.95
CA LEU A 529 -4.97 6.81 -17.19
C LEU A 529 -4.70 8.30 -17.47
N LYS A 530 -3.95 8.57 -18.54
CA LYS A 530 -3.59 9.95 -18.95
C LYS A 530 -4.81 10.86 -19.17
N ASP A 531 -5.94 10.29 -19.58
CA ASP A 531 -7.19 11.05 -19.81
C ASP A 531 -7.93 11.46 -18.53
N GLY A 532 -7.56 10.91 -17.39
CA GLY A 532 -8.12 11.24 -16.08
C GLY A 532 -9.58 10.85 -15.85
N LYS A 533 -10.22 10.13 -16.80
CA LYS A 533 -11.66 9.90 -16.78
C LYS A 533 -12.12 8.82 -15.84
N GLU A 534 -11.43 7.69 -15.82
CA GLU A 534 -11.81 6.51 -15.04
C GLU A 534 -10.75 6.18 -14.00
N GLU A 535 -11.19 5.81 -12.81
CA GLU A 535 -10.31 5.30 -11.76
C GLU A 535 -9.90 3.86 -12.06
N ILE A 536 -8.67 3.49 -11.72
CA ILE A 536 -8.15 2.13 -11.83
C ILE A 536 -8.09 1.51 -10.45
N LEU A 537 -8.66 0.32 -10.30
CA LEU A 537 -8.65 -0.47 -9.08
C LEU A 537 -7.82 -1.74 -9.29
N ALA A 538 -6.66 -1.80 -8.66
CA ALA A 538 -5.77 -2.94 -8.74
C ALA A 538 -6.25 -4.09 -7.85
N ARG A 539 -6.55 -5.25 -8.43
CA ARG A 539 -6.94 -6.49 -7.74
C ARG A 539 -5.90 -7.59 -7.98
N SER A 540 -5.90 -8.59 -7.14
CA SER A 540 -5.05 -9.77 -7.29
C SER A 540 -5.89 -11.03 -7.19
N GLY A 541 -5.76 -11.95 -8.14
CA GLY A 541 -6.37 -13.27 -8.12
C GLY A 541 -5.54 -14.31 -7.36
N ASN A 542 -4.56 -13.86 -6.57
CA ASN A 542 -3.69 -14.72 -5.76
C ASN A 542 -3.44 -14.12 -4.38
N VAL A 543 -2.90 -14.93 -3.47
CA VAL A 543 -2.60 -14.57 -2.07
C VAL A 543 -1.14 -14.18 -1.82
N LEU A 544 -0.38 -13.85 -2.86
CA LEU A 544 0.99 -13.35 -2.69
C LEU A 544 0.97 -12.01 -1.94
N SER A 545 1.81 -11.89 -0.91
CA SER A 545 1.90 -10.66 -0.12
C SER A 545 2.43 -9.50 -0.97
N TYR A 546 1.62 -8.47 -1.18
CA TYR A 546 2.00 -7.27 -1.92
C TYR A 546 3.04 -6.40 -1.19
N ILE A 547 3.29 -6.63 0.09
CA ILE A 547 4.32 -5.92 0.87
C ILE A 547 5.71 -6.19 0.29
N GLN A 548 5.92 -7.38 -0.28
CA GLN A 548 7.17 -7.79 -0.92
C GLN A 548 7.19 -7.51 -2.43
N ALA A 549 6.15 -6.87 -2.97
CA ALA A 549 6.05 -6.49 -4.36
C ALA A 549 7.06 -5.40 -4.74
N PRO A 550 7.33 -5.19 -6.06
CA PRO A 550 7.97 -3.96 -6.52
C PRO A 550 7.25 -2.73 -5.97
N GLU A 551 8.00 -1.68 -5.65
CA GLU A 551 7.45 -0.49 -5.01
C GLU A 551 6.28 0.13 -5.78
N SER A 552 6.36 0.17 -7.11
CA SER A 552 5.26 0.63 -7.96
C SER A 552 3.97 -0.17 -7.75
N ILE A 553 4.06 -1.50 -7.68
CA ILE A 553 2.92 -2.39 -7.42
C ILE A 553 2.40 -2.22 -5.99
N ARG A 554 3.31 -2.10 -5.03
CA ARG A 554 2.92 -1.85 -3.65
C ARG A 554 2.15 -0.55 -3.52
N LEU A 555 2.63 0.55 -4.14
CA LEU A 555 1.94 1.85 -4.12
C LEU A 555 0.53 1.76 -4.73
N ILE A 556 0.36 1.18 -5.92
CA ILE A 556 -0.95 1.07 -6.56
C ILE A 556 -1.91 0.17 -5.77
N ARG A 557 -1.40 -0.88 -5.11
CA ARG A 557 -2.21 -1.73 -4.22
C ARG A 557 -2.64 -0.97 -2.96
N GLU A 558 -1.74 -0.24 -2.29
CA GLU A 558 -2.08 0.55 -1.11
C GLU A 558 -3.04 1.70 -1.45
N ILE A 559 -2.88 2.37 -2.59
CA ILE A 559 -3.85 3.38 -3.08
C ILE A 559 -5.23 2.75 -3.28
N THR A 560 -5.30 1.60 -3.94
CA THR A 560 -6.59 0.90 -4.16
C THR A 560 -7.24 0.50 -2.84
N LEU A 561 -6.46 -0.06 -1.90
CA LEU A 561 -6.98 -0.51 -0.61
C LEU A 561 -7.38 0.65 0.29
N SER A 562 -6.67 1.79 0.24
CA SER A 562 -6.99 2.99 1.04
C SER A 562 -8.34 3.64 0.70
N ARG A 563 -8.94 3.27 -0.44
CA ARG A 563 -10.32 3.65 -0.79
C ARG A 563 -11.36 3.02 0.14
N HIS A 564 -11.02 1.90 0.76
CA HIS A 564 -11.95 1.06 1.50
C HIS A 564 -11.62 1.01 2.99
N LEU A 565 -12.64 0.80 3.81
CA LEU A 565 -12.47 0.29 5.16
C LEU A 565 -12.28 -1.22 5.05
N LEU A 566 -11.04 -1.66 5.29
CA LEU A 566 -10.66 -3.06 5.14
C LEU A 566 -11.25 -3.92 6.26
N LEU A 567 -11.64 -5.15 5.91
CA LEU A 567 -12.02 -6.16 6.89
C LEU A 567 -10.78 -6.78 7.51
N TYR A 568 -10.80 -6.99 8.83
CA TYR A 568 -9.73 -7.65 9.59
C TYR A 568 -10.31 -8.67 10.56
N PRO A 569 -9.55 -9.74 10.88
CA PRO A 569 -9.83 -10.54 12.07
C PRO A 569 -9.84 -9.68 13.32
N PHE A 570 -10.56 -10.14 14.36
CA PHE A 570 -10.60 -9.47 15.67
C PHE A 570 -9.17 -9.34 16.23
N TYR A 571 -8.92 -8.21 16.89
CA TYR A 571 -7.65 -7.97 17.53
C TYR A 571 -7.80 -7.23 18.86
N TRP A 572 -6.92 -7.54 19.81
CA TRP A 572 -6.97 -7.09 21.21
C TRP A 572 -6.35 -5.70 21.45
N ALA A 573 -6.03 -4.94 20.42
CA ALA A 573 -5.32 -3.67 20.54
C ALA A 573 -4.04 -3.81 21.40
N GLY A 574 -3.76 -2.85 22.28
CA GLY A 574 -2.58 -2.87 23.13
C GLY A 574 -2.50 -4.04 24.13
N LEU A 575 -3.56 -4.84 24.29
CA LEU A 575 -3.56 -6.04 25.14
C LEU A 575 -2.87 -7.25 24.47
N GLU A 576 -2.82 -7.30 23.13
CA GLU A 576 -2.28 -8.46 22.39
C GLU A 576 -0.88 -8.85 22.85
N GLU A 577 -0.02 -7.86 23.11
CA GLU A 577 1.37 -8.06 23.52
C GLU A 577 1.58 -8.02 25.04
N LYS A 578 0.68 -7.37 25.79
CA LYS A 578 0.89 -7.07 27.23
C LYS A 578 0.25 -8.08 28.15
N ALA A 579 -0.88 -8.68 27.76
CA ALA A 579 -1.62 -9.59 28.62
C ALA A 579 -1.03 -11.00 28.55
N VAL A 580 -0.84 -11.65 29.72
CA VAL A 580 -0.44 -13.05 29.80
C VAL A 580 -1.54 -13.98 29.31
N PHE A 581 -2.80 -13.65 29.59
CA PHE A 581 -3.97 -14.41 29.14
C PHE A 581 -5.00 -13.49 28.49
N LEU A 582 -5.48 -13.88 27.33
CA LEU A 582 -6.57 -13.26 26.59
C LEU A 582 -7.69 -14.29 26.45
N PRO A 583 -8.87 -14.05 27.02
CA PRO A 583 -9.99 -14.99 26.94
C PRO A 583 -10.51 -15.09 25.51
N ARG A 584 -11.25 -16.18 25.22
CA ARG A 584 -11.97 -16.31 23.94
C ARG A 584 -12.94 -15.13 23.75
N VAL A 585 -13.05 -14.62 22.52
CA VAL A 585 -14.04 -13.62 22.16
C VAL A 585 -15.00 -14.19 21.13
N ARG A 586 -16.28 -14.07 21.35
CA ARG A 586 -17.31 -14.48 20.39
C ARG A 586 -18.44 -13.47 20.21
N MET A 587 -19.11 -13.58 19.07
CA MET A 587 -20.36 -12.94 18.75
C MET A 587 -21.36 -14.02 18.29
N GLY A 588 -22.43 -14.24 19.03
CA GLY A 588 -23.36 -15.33 18.77
C GLY A 588 -22.62 -16.70 18.76
N LEU A 589 -22.72 -17.44 17.66
CA LEU A 589 -22.01 -18.71 17.45
C LEU A 589 -20.58 -18.53 16.87
N CYS A 590 -20.20 -17.30 16.53
CA CYS A 590 -18.91 -17.02 15.87
C CYS A 590 -17.82 -16.67 16.88
N ILE A 591 -16.75 -17.47 16.93
CA ILE A 591 -15.52 -17.20 17.65
C ILE A 591 -14.70 -16.21 16.81
N LEU A 592 -14.53 -14.98 17.32
CA LEU A 592 -13.78 -13.92 16.67
C LEU A 592 -12.27 -13.97 17.02
N SER A 593 -11.96 -14.43 18.24
CA SER A 593 -10.61 -14.68 18.71
C SER A 593 -10.61 -15.89 19.65
N PRO A 594 -9.78 -16.89 19.41
CA PRO A 594 -9.57 -17.98 20.37
C PRO A 594 -8.87 -17.45 21.63
N ALA A 595 -8.91 -18.20 22.71
CA ALA A 595 -8.13 -17.89 23.91
C ALA A 595 -6.64 -17.98 23.62
N LYS A 596 -5.85 -17.03 24.14
CA LYS A 596 -4.42 -16.95 23.91
C LYS A 596 -3.66 -16.80 25.22
N TRP A 597 -2.42 -17.32 25.26
CA TRP A 597 -1.49 -17.20 26.38
C TRP A 597 -0.14 -16.73 25.86
N ASN A 598 0.38 -15.63 26.42
CA ASN A 598 1.69 -15.10 26.09
C ASN A 598 2.69 -15.46 27.19
N LEU A 599 3.76 -16.15 26.84
CA LEU A 599 4.81 -16.60 27.75
C LEU A 599 6.12 -15.89 27.39
N ASP A 600 6.56 -15.01 28.29
CA ASP A 600 7.82 -14.28 28.14
C ASP A 600 9.02 -15.20 28.47
N ALA A 601 9.99 -15.26 27.57
CA ALA A 601 11.21 -16.07 27.73
C ALA A 601 12.21 -15.49 28.74
N SER A 602 12.13 -14.23 29.12
CA SER A 602 13.13 -13.56 29.95
C SER A 602 13.39 -14.25 31.28
N SER A 603 12.33 -14.83 31.89
CA SER A 603 12.40 -15.56 33.16
C SER A 603 13.05 -16.94 33.09
N PHE A 604 13.32 -17.47 31.87
CA PHE A 604 13.82 -18.85 31.64
C PHE A 604 15.27 -18.90 31.14
N LEU A 605 15.85 -17.78 30.72
CA LEU A 605 17.16 -17.73 30.06
C LEU A 605 18.32 -18.40 30.84
N LYS A 606 18.29 -18.30 32.17
CA LYS A 606 19.36 -18.80 33.06
C LYS A 606 19.17 -20.27 33.48
N ASP A 607 17.98 -20.82 33.26
CA ASP A 607 17.60 -22.15 33.76
C ASP A 607 18.09 -23.29 32.86
N SER A 608 18.24 -24.50 33.43
CA SER A 608 18.44 -25.72 32.64
C SER A 608 17.14 -26.16 31.97
N LEU A 609 17.23 -26.96 30.92
CA LEU A 609 16.03 -27.43 30.20
C LEU A 609 15.02 -28.14 31.12
N ASP A 610 15.48 -28.90 32.11
CA ASP A 610 14.60 -29.61 33.04
C ASP A 610 13.90 -28.65 34.01
N ILE A 611 14.61 -27.62 34.50
CA ILE A 611 13.99 -26.55 35.31
C ILE A 611 12.95 -25.79 34.51
N ILE A 612 13.24 -25.46 33.24
CA ILE A 612 12.29 -24.80 32.34
C ILE A 612 11.00 -25.62 32.18
N LYS A 613 11.11 -26.94 31.97
CA LYS A 613 9.93 -27.82 31.85
C LYS A 613 9.06 -27.79 33.12
N VAL A 614 9.67 -27.87 34.29
CA VAL A 614 8.94 -27.80 35.57
C VAL A 614 8.27 -26.45 35.75
N LYS A 615 8.99 -25.36 35.50
CA LYS A 615 8.43 -23.99 35.56
C LYS A 615 7.30 -23.78 34.54
N PHE A 616 7.44 -24.28 33.30
CA PHE A 616 6.40 -24.22 32.29
C PHE A 616 5.13 -24.96 32.73
N LEU A 617 5.25 -26.16 33.28
CA LEU A 617 4.09 -26.93 33.75
C LEU A 617 3.37 -26.24 34.92
N ALA A 618 4.10 -25.66 35.86
CA ALA A 618 3.52 -24.88 36.94
C ALA A 618 2.82 -23.61 36.45
N TRP A 619 3.42 -22.90 35.45
CA TRP A 619 2.80 -21.77 34.79
C TRP A 619 1.54 -22.18 34.00
N ALA A 620 1.59 -23.30 33.28
CA ALA A 620 0.46 -23.84 32.52
C ALA A 620 -0.74 -24.16 33.43
N GLU A 621 -0.48 -24.74 34.60
CA GLU A 621 -1.49 -25.04 35.63
C GLU A 621 -2.09 -23.73 36.20
N GLN A 622 -1.23 -22.77 36.55
CA GLN A 622 -1.64 -21.47 37.08
C GLN A 622 -2.57 -20.72 36.13
N TRP A 623 -2.23 -20.70 34.84
CA TRP A 623 -2.99 -19.99 33.81
C TRP A 623 -4.05 -20.87 33.12
N LYS A 624 -4.29 -22.09 33.65
CA LYS A 624 -5.31 -23.02 33.14
C LYS A 624 -5.17 -23.29 31.64
N LEU A 625 -3.92 -23.42 31.17
CA LEU A 625 -3.63 -23.81 29.78
C LEU A 625 -4.22 -25.22 29.54
N PRO A 626 -4.96 -25.46 28.45
CA PRO A 626 -5.48 -26.79 28.13
C PRO A 626 -4.35 -27.77 27.83
N ASP A 627 -4.62 -29.07 27.99
CA ASP A 627 -3.63 -30.12 27.70
C ASP A 627 -3.09 -30.06 26.27
N ARG A 628 -3.97 -29.75 25.33
CA ARG A 628 -3.66 -29.55 23.91
C ARG A 628 -3.84 -28.10 23.56
N PHE A 629 -2.83 -27.52 22.89
CA PHE A 629 -2.80 -26.12 22.48
C PHE A 629 -1.93 -25.97 21.23
N LEU A 630 -2.13 -24.87 20.53
CA LEU A 630 -1.32 -24.46 19.39
C LEU A 630 -0.24 -23.47 19.84
N MET A 631 1.00 -23.71 19.47
CA MET A 631 2.05 -22.69 19.53
C MET A 631 2.08 -21.97 18.20
N THR A 632 1.99 -20.63 18.23
CA THR A 632 1.84 -19.80 17.03
C THR A 632 3.10 -18.98 16.77
N GLU A 633 3.52 -18.89 15.51
CA GLU A 633 4.62 -18.06 15.03
C GLU A 633 4.24 -17.51 13.64
N GLY A 634 3.66 -16.29 13.61
CA GLY A 634 3.02 -15.79 12.39
C GLY A 634 1.95 -16.76 11.87
N ASP A 635 2.04 -17.16 10.61
CA ASP A 635 1.11 -18.10 9.98
C ASP A 635 1.38 -19.57 10.37
N GLN A 636 2.41 -19.84 11.14
CA GLN A 636 2.78 -21.20 11.52
C GLN A 636 2.15 -21.58 12.86
N HIS A 637 1.38 -22.67 12.84
CA HIS A 637 0.77 -23.22 14.04
C HIS A 637 1.31 -24.64 14.27
N LEU A 638 1.82 -24.91 15.46
CA LEU A 638 2.31 -26.23 15.87
C LEU A 638 1.44 -26.76 17.00
N LEU A 639 0.75 -27.87 16.78
CA LEU A 639 -0.06 -28.51 17.80
C LEU A 639 0.87 -29.23 18.81
N LEU A 640 0.73 -28.87 20.07
CA LEU A 640 1.51 -29.43 21.19
C LEU A 640 0.59 -29.91 22.30
N THR A 641 1.15 -30.78 23.18
CA THR A 641 0.52 -31.16 24.43
C THR A 641 1.55 -31.13 25.57
N SER A 642 1.11 -30.66 26.73
CA SER A 642 1.92 -30.64 27.96
C SER A 642 2.26 -32.04 28.49
N LYS A 643 1.58 -33.09 28.01
CA LYS A 643 1.77 -34.50 28.45
C LYS A 643 2.87 -35.23 27.68
N HIS A 644 3.36 -34.71 26.55
CA HIS A 644 4.35 -35.39 25.72
C HIS A 644 5.77 -34.86 25.94
N PRO A 645 6.75 -35.66 26.31
CA PRO A 645 8.11 -35.24 26.64
C PRO A 645 8.83 -34.50 25.51
N ALA A 646 8.62 -34.91 24.23
CA ALA A 646 9.23 -34.23 23.08
C ALA A 646 8.68 -32.83 22.86
N HIS A 647 7.37 -32.61 23.11
CA HIS A 647 6.74 -31.31 23.02
C HIS A 647 7.22 -30.35 24.11
N LEU A 648 7.37 -30.85 25.36
CA LEU A 648 7.98 -30.11 26.47
C LEU A 648 9.45 -29.76 26.17
N ASN A 649 10.20 -30.64 25.51
CA ASN A 649 11.56 -30.34 25.07
C ASN A 649 11.61 -29.24 24.02
N GLU A 650 10.68 -29.21 23.05
CA GLU A 650 10.60 -28.16 22.05
C GLU A 650 10.32 -26.81 22.70
N ILE A 651 9.32 -26.73 23.60
CA ILE A 651 8.97 -25.53 24.36
C ILE A 651 10.17 -25.04 25.18
N ALA A 652 10.80 -25.95 25.96
CA ALA A 652 11.94 -25.60 26.79
C ALA A 652 13.15 -25.13 25.97
N THR A 653 13.38 -25.72 24.79
CA THR A 653 14.47 -25.34 23.90
C THR A 653 14.27 -23.93 23.33
N ARG A 654 13.06 -23.54 22.93
CA ARG A 654 12.72 -22.22 22.44
C ARG A 654 12.84 -21.17 23.54
N LEU A 655 12.26 -21.41 24.71
CA LEU A 655 12.39 -20.51 25.86
C LEU A 655 13.85 -20.30 26.28
N LYS A 656 14.68 -21.37 26.24
CA LYS A 656 16.13 -21.26 26.51
C LYS A 656 16.86 -20.39 25.50
N ARG A 657 16.39 -20.32 24.23
CA ARG A 657 16.94 -19.44 23.21
C ARG A 657 16.49 -17.99 23.32
N GLY A 658 15.58 -17.68 24.26
CA GLY A 658 15.01 -16.35 24.42
C GLY A 658 13.80 -16.08 23.50
N GLU A 659 13.20 -17.13 22.92
CA GLU A 659 12.02 -17.00 22.10
C GLU A 659 10.78 -16.95 22.99
N SER A 660 10.13 -15.80 23.16
CA SER A 660 8.83 -15.68 23.82
C SER A 660 7.76 -16.42 22.98
N LEU A 661 6.83 -17.08 23.63
CA LEU A 661 5.86 -17.95 22.97
C LEU A 661 4.45 -17.38 23.09
N GLN A 662 3.72 -17.39 21.98
CA GLN A 662 2.27 -17.23 21.98
C GLN A 662 1.61 -18.59 21.80
N LEU A 663 0.78 -18.97 22.78
CA LEU A 663 0.00 -20.21 22.77
C LEU A 663 -1.46 -19.87 22.57
N MET A 664 -2.19 -20.74 21.90
CA MET A 664 -3.59 -20.53 21.52
C MET A 664 -4.39 -21.82 21.76
N GLU A 665 -5.65 -21.70 22.14
CA GLU A 665 -6.53 -22.85 22.26
C GLU A 665 -6.72 -23.55 20.91
N GLU A 666 -6.81 -24.89 20.95
CA GLU A 666 -7.13 -25.69 19.77
C GLU A 666 -8.64 -25.64 19.48
N ILE A 667 -9.02 -25.22 18.29
CA ILE A 667 -10.42 -25.31 17.81
C ILE A 667 -10.55 -26.69 17.13
N THR A 668 -11.16 -27.64 17.86
CA THR A 668 -11.31 -29.01 17.38
C THR A 668 -12.52 -29.15 16.45
N SER A 669 -12.35 -29.97 15.40
CA SER A 669 -13.40 -30.29 14.44
C SER A 669 -13.45 -31.81 14.29
N GLU A 670 -14.53 -32.46 14.76
CA GLU A 670 -14.65 -33.94 14.75
C GLU A 670 -15.75 -34.43 13.81
N TRP A 671 -16.51 -33.51 13.20
CA TRP A 671 -17.66 -33.85 12.38
C TRP A 671 -17.30 -34.34 10.97
N LEU A 672 -16.17 -33.86 10.41
CA LEU A 672 -15.71 -34.25 9.08
C LEU A 672 -14.91 -35.56 9.18
N LYS A 673 -15.50 -36.65 8.72
CA LYS A 673 -14.97 -38.02 8.95
C LYS A 673 -14.72 -38.77 7.64
N SER A 674 -13.73 -39.63 7.67
CA SER A 674 -13.51 -40.74 6.75
C SER A 674 -13.44 -42.06 7.50
N GLU A 675 -13.22 -43.18 6.82
CA GLU A 675 -12.96 -44.48 7.46
C GLU A 675 -11.73 -44.47 8.37
N SER A 676 -10.74 -43.60 8.12
CA SER A 676 -9.52 -43.47 8.92
C SER A 676 -9.65 -42.53 10.12
N GLY A 677 -10.78 -41.90 10.35
CA GLY A 677 -11.04 -41.01 11.49
C GLY A 677 -11.48 -39.60 11.10
N SER A 678 -11.33 -38.65 12.04
CA SER A 678 -11.72 -37.26 11.87
C SER A 678 -10.63 -36.45 11.16
N HIS A 679 -11.04 -35.47 10.37
CA HIS A 679 -10.17 -34.55 9.59
C HIS A 679 -10.35 -33.08 10.00
N SER A 680 -9.25 -32.34 10.00
CA SER A 680 -9.28 -30.92 10.19
C SER A 680 -9.67 -30.24 8.87
N GLY A 681 -10.81 -29.52 8.87
CA GLY A 681 -11.31 -28.76 7.73
C GLY A 681 -11.21 -27.27 7.96
N GLU A 682 -10.73 -26.51 6.97
CA GLU A 682 -10.82 -25.07 6.91
C GLU A 682 -11.57 -24.69 5.64
N PHE A 683 -12.56 -23.84 5.78
CA PHE A 683 -13.44 -23.40 4.72
C PHE A 683 -13.08 -22.00 4.29
N VAL A 684 -13.16 -21.73 2.99
CA VAL A 684 -12.98 -20.40 2.40
C VAL A 684 -14.22 -20.05 1.61
N VAL A 685 -14.84 -18.93 1.91
CA VAL A 685 -16.04 -18.45 1.23
C VAL A 685 -15.81 -17.03 0.70
N PRO A 686 -16.02 -16.81 -0.62
CA PRO A 686 -15.96 -15.45 -1.17
C PRO A 686 -17.24 -14.70 -0.87
N PHE A 687 -17.07 -13.48 -0.40
CA PHE A 687 -18.16 -12.53 -0.17
C PHE A 687 -18.14 -11.43 -1.22
N ILE A 688 -19.29 -10.92 -1.57
CA ILE A 688 -19.48 -9.78 -2.44
C ILE A 688 -20.37 -8.73 -1.77
N LYS A 689 -20.01 -7.46 -1.98
CA LYS A 689 -20.75 -6.32 -1.45
C LYS A 689 -22.15 -6.24 -2.07
N ASN A 690 -23.14 -5.84 -1.30
CA ASN A 690 -24.46 -5.51 -1.79
C ASN A 690 -24.41 -4.26 -2.69
N SER A 691 -25.03 -4.32 -3.88
CA SER A 691 -25.05 -3.25 -4.89
C SER A 691 -25.81 -1.99 -4.45
N ILE A 692 -26.53 -2.01 -3.33
CA ILE A 692 -27.32 -0.88 -2.82
C ILE A 692 -26.45 0.34 -2.48
N TYR A 693 -25.14 0.13 -2.21
CA TYR A 693 -24.24 1.18 -1.75
C TYR A 693 -23.06 1.39 -2.71
N PRO A 694 -23.27 2.00 -3.89
CA PRO A 694 -22.18 2.31 -4.80
C PRO A 694 -21.25 3.36 -4.19
N TYR A 695 -19.96 3.27 -4.50
CA TYR A 695 -19.02 4.31 -4.10
C TYR A 695 -19.30 5.60 -4.87
N PRO A 696 -19.28 6.79 -4.22
CA PRO A 696 -19.50 8.06 -4.90
C PRO A 696 -18.54 8.27 -6.05
N GLU A 697 -19.05 8.70 -7.22
CA GLU A 697 -18.22 9.02 -8.37
C GLU A 697 -17.34 10.24 -8.08
N ASN A 698 -16.09 10.18 -8.53
CA ASN A 698 -15.22 11.35 -8.49
C ASN A 698 -15.68 12.34 -9.58
N THR A 699 -16.35 13.40 -9.20
CA THR A 699 -16.94 14.40 -10.12
C THR A 699 -15.91 15.33 -10.76
N ARG A 700 -14.63 15.21 -10.38
CA ARG A 700 -13.56 16.08 -10.89
C ARG A 700 -12.84 15.41 -12.04
N THR A 701 -12.67 16.14 -13.13
CA THR A 701 -11.84 15.75 -14.26
C THR A 701 -10.42 16.30 -14.04
N PRO A 702 -9.47 15.49 -13.57
CA PRO A 702 -8.10 15.96 -13.40
C PRO A 702 -7.43 16.10 -14.78
N GLN A 703 -6.50 17.04 -14.91
CA GLN A 703 -5.74 17.25 -16.12
C GLN A 703 -4.33 16.68 -16.00
N ALA A 704 -3.92 15.89 -17.00
CA ALA A 704 -2.54 15.50 -17.20
C ALA A 704 -1.81 16.63 -17.91
N PHE A 705 -0.94 17.33 -17.19
CA PHE A 705 -0.08 18.34 -17.81
C PHE A 705 1.20 17.67 -18.32
N GLU A 706 1.55 17.93 -19.56
CA GLU A 706 2.83 17.52 -20.12
C GLU A 706 3.98 18.28 -19.45
N THR A 707 5.20 17.77 -19.57
CA THR A 707 6.40 18.36 -18.96
C THR A 707 6.57 19.82 -19.43
N VAL A 708 6.32 20.78 -18.56
CA VAL A 708 6.41 22.21 -18.84
C VAL A 708 7.88 22.60 -18.94
N LYS A 709 8.32 23.10 -20.09
CA LYS A 709 9.73 23.49 -20.32
C LYS A 709 10.18 24.62 -19.40
N SER A 710 9.26 25.51 -19.00
CA SER A 710 9.52 26.69 -18.17
C SER A 710 9.35 26.46 -16.67
N ARG A 711 9.25 25.21 -16.21
CA ARG A 711 9.02 24.89 -14.79
C ARG A 711 10.19 25.28 -13.89
N TRP A 712 11.40 24.99 -14.34
CA TRP A 712 12.59 25.16 -13.54
C TRP A 712 13.34 26.43 -13.87
N MET A 713 13.45 27.33 -12.89
CA MET A 713 14.28 28.52 -12.92
C MET A 713 15.51 28.29 -12.06
N LEU A 714 16.60 27.83 -12.69
CA LEU A 714 17.87 27.60 -12.01
C LEU A 714 18.58 28.90 -11.69
N PRO A 715 19.55 28.92 -10.75
CA PRO A 715 20.44 30.06 -10.56
C PRO A 715 21.08 30.47 -11.88
N GLY A 716 20.95 31.74 -12.25
CA GLY A 716 21.34 32.29 -13.58
C GLY A 716 20.17 32.39 -14.58
N SER A 717 18.95 31.99 -14.22
CA SER A 717 17.73 32.27 -15.02
C SER A 717 17.19 33.66 -14.75
N GLN A 718 16.05 33.99 -15.38
CA GLN A 718 15.35 35.29 -15.15
C GLN A 718 14.80 35.47 -13.72
N TRP A 719 14.77 34.42 -12.89
CA TRP A 719 14.37 34.49 -11.48
C TRP A 719 15.52 34.12 -10.56
N MET A 720 16.01 35.08 -9.77
CA MET A 720 16.92 34.81 -8.66
C MET A 720 16.12 34.40 -7.44
N TYR A 721 16.39 33.21 -6.91
CA TYR A 721 15.72 32.71 -5.73
C TYR A 721 16.66 32.64 -4.55
N ILE A 722 16.35 33.42 -3.51
CA ILE A 722 17.15 33.56 -2.29
C ILE A 722 16.33 33.05 -1.10
N LYS A 723 16.90 32.16 -0.30
CA LYS A 723 16.39 31.74 1.00
C LYS A 723 17.19 32.42 2.11
N VAL A 724 16.50 33.08 3.02
CA VAL A 724 17.11 33.71 4.19
C VAL A 724 16.57 33.04 5.44
N TYR A 725 17.41 32.37 6.19
CA TYR A 725 17.06 31.61 7.39
C TYR A 725 17.13 32.51 8.63
N LEU A 726 16.03 32.62 9.38
CA LEU A 726 15.90 33.47 10.56
C LEU A 726 14.77 32.95 11.49
N SER A 727 14.67 33.53 12.68
CA SER A 727 13.58 33.22 13.60
C SER A 727 12.28 33.90 13.18
N GLU A 728 11.13 33.36 13.57
CA GLU A 728 9.80 33.88 13.30
C GLU A 728 9.64 35.33 13.77
N GLU A 729 10.14 35.65 14.95
CA GLU A 729 10.11 36.99 15.58
C GLU A 729 10.84 38.05 14.74
N GLN A 730 11.85 37.66 13.96
CA GLN A 730 12.64 38.57 13.14
C GLN A 730 12.11 38.76 11.73
N GLU A 731 11.16 37.94 11.26
CA GLU A 731 10.69 37.92 9.85
C GLU A 731 10.20 39.29 9.40
N ASN A 732 9.30 39.94 10.16
CA ASN A 732 8.76 41.26 9.80
C ASN A 732 9.83 42.36 9.89
N ASN A 733 10.63 42.36 10.96
CA ASN A 733 11.71 43.32 11.12
C ASN A 733 12.75 43.22 10.00
N PHE A 734 13.18 42.00 9.67
CA PHE A 734 14.11 41.77 8.57
C PHE A 734 13.53 42.20 7.23
N LEU A 735 12.27 41.80 6.94
CA LEU A 735 11.60 42.16 5.69
C LEU A 735 11.49 43.69 5.51
N LEU A 736 10.96 44.38 6.52
CA LEU A 736 10.63 45.81 6.42
C LEU A 736 11.86 46.71 6.53
N ASN A 737 12.81 46.37 7.44
CA ASN A 737 13.90 47.25 7.83
C ASN A 737 15.27 46.86 7.25
N LYS A 738 15.36 45.70 6.57
CA LYS A 738 16.62 45.23 5.97
C LYS A 738 16.46 44.88 4.49
N PHE A 739 15.51 43.97 4.15
CA PHE A 739 15.40 43.46 2.79
C PHE A 739 14.78 44.52 1.83
N ILE A 740 13.72 45.22 2.22
CA ILE A 740 13.13 46.27 1.38
C ILE A 740 14.12 47.40 1.12
N PRO A 741 14.81 48.00 2.12
CA PRO A 741 15.85 48.99 1.86
C PRO A 741 16.98 48.46 0.97
N PHE A 742 17.33 47.16 1.06
CA PHE A 742 18.30 46.58 0.13
C PHE A 742 17.79 46.54 -1.31
N ILE A 743 16.53 46.21 -1.56
CA ILE A 743 15.91 46.24 -2.89
C ILE A 743 15.81 47.68 -3.39
N GLU A 744 15.42 48.64 -2.56
CA GLU A 744 15.35 50.05 -2.89
C GLU A 744 16.73 50.58 -3.32
N HIS A 745 17.78 50.24 -2.62
CA HIS A 745 19.16 50.58 -2.96
C HIS A 745 19.61 49.94 -4.29
N LEU A 746 19.25 48.65 -4.52
CA LEU A 746 19.52 48.02 -5.81
C LEU A 746 18.84 48.72 -6.96
N ASN A 747 17.61 49.21 -6.78
CA ASN A 747 16.83 49.93 -7.79
C ASN A 747 17.41 51.31 -8.20
N GLU A 748 18.33 51.86 -7.42
CA GLU A 748 19.08 53.05 -7.85
C GLU A 748 20.03 52.78 -9.02
N PHE A 749 20.44 51.53 -9.22
CA PHE A 749 21.46 51.11 -10.20
C PHE A 749 20.96 50.10 -11.25
N ILE A 750 20.00 49.20 -10.83
CA ILE A 750 19.44 48.17 -11.68
C ILE A 750 17.94 48.13 -11.44
N SER A 751 17.14 47.95 -12.48
CA SER A 751 15.67 47.90 -12.35
C SER A 751 15.24 46.52 -11.85
N ILE A 752 14.90 46.40 -10.55
CA ILE A 752 14.27 45.17 -9.95
C ILE A 752 12.86 45.55 -9.54
N ASN A 753 11.96 45.62 -10.51
CA ASN A 753 10.56 45.99 -10.25
C ASN A 753 9.67 44.86 -9.78
N ASP A 754 10.01 43.64 -10.19
CA ASP A 754 9.23 42.41 -9.89
C ASP A 754 9.97 41.55 -8.86
N TRP A 755 9.44 41.51 -7.66
CA TRP A 755 9.91 40.60 -6.61
C TRP A 755 8.74 40.20 -5.72
N PHE A 756 8.81 38.97 -5.17
CA PHE A 756 7.86 38.49 -4.16
C PHE A 756 8.50 37.62 -3.11
N PHE A 757 7.84 37.49 -1.97
CA PHE A 757 8.31 36.66 -0.89
C PHE A 757 7.23 35.67 -0.42
N VAL A 758 7.71 34.63 0.25
CA VAL A 758 6.89 33.59 0.89
C VAL A 758 7.57 33.21 2.20
N ARG A 759 6.79 33.02 3.28
CA ARG A 759 7.26 32.48 4.55
C ARG A 759 7.18 30.96 4.52
N TYR A 760 8.22 30.29 5.00
CA TYR A 760 8.28 28.84 4.88
C TYR A 760 9.08 28.20 6.04
N GLN A 761 8.73 26.94 6.34
CA GLN A 761 9.43 26.13 7.33
C GLN A 761 9.68 24.72 6.76
N ASP A 762 10.95 24.44 6.35
CA ASP A 762 11.35 23.14 5.84
C ASP A 762 12.88 23.00 5.82
N PRO A 763 13.51 22.24 6.71
CA PRO A 763 13.07 21.92 8.08
C PRO A 763 13.10 23.13 9.02
N GLU A 764 13.90 24.15 8.67
CA GLU A 764 14.10 25.38 9.45
C GLU A 764 13.27 26.54 8.86
N ARG A 765 12.86 27.46 9.71
CA ARG A 765 12.13 28.67 9.33
C ARG A 765 12.97 29.55 8.42
N HIS A 766 12.40 30.06 7.33
CA HIS A 766 13.07 30.96 6.39
C HIS A 766 12.10 31.77 5.53
N LEU A 767 12.57 32.94 5.05
CA LEU A 767 11.92 33.71 4.02
C LEU A 767 12.47 33.30 2.64
N ARG A 768 11.59 33.14 1.70
CA ARG A 768 11.87 32.81 0.29
C ARG A 768 11.63 34.06 -0.54
N PHE A 769 12.68 34.66 -1.07
CA PHE A 769 12.61 35.82 -1.97
C PHE A 769 12.85 35.39 -3.41
N ARG A 770 12.07 35.89 -4.32
CA ARG A 770 12.23 35.72 -5.77
C ARG A 770 12.27 37.06 -6.41
N LEU A 771 13.38 37.35 -7.11
CA LEU A 771 13.63 38.63 -7.80
C LEU A 771 13.71 38.35 -9.29
N ARG A 772 12.94 39.07 -10.09
CA ARG A 772 13.01 38.98 -11.55
C ARG A 772 14.16 39.84 -12.06
N ILE A 773 15.05 39.21 -12.82
CA ILE A 773 16.27 39.79 -13.36
C ILE A 773 16.10 39.91 -14.86
N GLU A 774 16.09 41.11 -15.38
CA GLU A 774 15.92 41.37 -16.82
C GLU A 774 17.21 41.03 -17.60
N ASP A 775 18.38 41.41 -17.06
CA ASP A 775 19.69 41.07 -17.64
C ASP A 775 20.49 40.17 -16.73
N ILE A 776 20.96 39.06 -17.26
CA ILE A 776 21.77 38.06 -16.54
C ILE A 776 23.04 38.66 -15.91
N HIS A 777 23.61 39.70 -16.49
CA HIS A 777 24.79 40.41 -15.94
C HIS A 777 24.53 41.01 -14.57
N TYR A 778 23.30 41.37 -14.23
CA TYR A 778 22.95 41.89 -12.92
C TYR A 778 23.02 40.81 -11.80
N TYR A 779 23.01 39.53 -12.18
CA TYR A 779 23.10 38.42 -11.20
C TYR A 779 24.37 38.52 -10.33
N GLY A 780 25.54 38.68 -10.99
CA GLY A 780 26.82 38.87 -10.31
C GLY A 780 26.89 40.13 -9.48
N LEU A 781 26.29 41.22 -9.97
CA LEU A 781 26.26 42.53 -9.29
C LEU A 781 25.42 42.44 -7.99
N ILE A 782 24.23 41.83 -8.05
CA ILE A 782 23.36 41.63 -6.88
C ILE A 782 24.10 40.79 -5.82
N LEU A 783 24.78 39.72 -6.21
CA LEU A 783 25.53 38.86 -5.29
C LEU A 783 26.71 39.61 -4.67
N SER A 784 27.43 40.44 -5.43
CA SER A 784 28.56 41.25 -4.91
C SER A 784 28.12 42.25 -3.83
N TRP A 785 26.90 42.76 -3.91
CA TRP A 785 26.33 43.65 -2.89
C TRP A 785 25.67 42.93 -1.74
N LEU A 786 25.03 41.78 -2.02
CA LEU A 786 24.39 40.94 -1.02
C LEU A 786 25.42 40.35 -0.04
N HIS A 787 26.64 40.02 -0.52
CA HIS A 787 27.65 39.38 0.30
C HIS A 787 28.08 40.25 1.52
N PRO A 788 28.58 41.48 1.40
CA PRO A 788 29.00 42.27 2.55
C PRO A 788 27.83 42.60 3.50
N ILE A 789 26.67 42.90 2.96
CA ILE A 789 25.47 43.20 3.74
C ILE A 789 24.98 41.93 4.47
N GLY A 790 25.03 40.77 3.81
CA GLY A 790 24.66 39.48 4.38
C GLY A 790 25.56 39.10 5.55
N ILE A 791 26.89 39.33 5.45
CA ILE A 791 27.82 39.12 6.57
C ILE A 791 27.43 40.01 7.76
N GLN A 792 27.16 41.30 7.52
CA GLN A 792 26.73 42.22 8.57
C GLN A 792 25.42 41.77 9.25
N TRP A 793 24.44 41.27 8.50
CA TRP A 793 23.18 40.75 9.05
C TRP A 793 23.43 39.50 9.93
N MET A 794 24.37 38.63 9.52
CA MET A 794 24.76 37.45 10.33
C MET A 794 25.49 37.86 11.60
N GLU A 795 26.45 38.81 11.55
CA GLU A 795 27.17 39.30 12.71
C GLU A 795 26.23 40.01 13.73
N GLN A 796 25.19 40.67 13.24
CA GLN A 796 24.13 41.25 14.07
C GLN A 796 23.15 40.22 14.65
N GLY A 797 23.27 38.93 14.30
CA GLY A 797 22.36 37.88 14.75
C GLY A 797 20.94 37.98 14.18
N LEU A 798 20.75 38.73 13.10
CA LEU A 798 19.44 38.91 12.44
C LEU A 798 19.06 37.67 11.59
N ILE A 799 20.04 37.06 10.96
CA ILE A 799 19.86 35.88 10.09
C ILE A 799 20.88 34.81 10.44
N LYS A 800 20.52 33.54 10.15
CA LYS A 800 21.40 32.39 10.37
C LYS A 800 22.27 32.07 9.16
N LYS A 801 21.69 32.12 7.96
CA LYS A 801 22.35 31.85 6.68
C LYS A 801 21.53 32.37 5.50
N ILE A 802 22.20 32.54 4.37
CA ILE A 802 21.59 32.83 3.07
C ILE A 802 21.92 31.69 2.11
N MET A 803 20.94 31.24 1.31
CA MET A 803 21.11 30.23 0.27
C MET A 803 20.50 30.71 -1.05
N LEU A 804 21.19 30.42 -2.17
CA LEU A 804 20.58 30.47 -3.49
C LEU A 804 20.02 29.09 -3.82
N ASP A 805 18.83 29.04 -4.40
CA ASP A 805 18.16 27.78 -4.74
C ASP A 805 17.50 27.85 -6.12
N SER A 806 16.99 26.70 -6.58
CA SER A 806 16.25 26.57 -7.83
C SER A 806 14.76 26.83 -7.58
N TYR A 807 14.16 27.73 -8.36
CA TYR A 807 12.74 28.02 -8.28
C TYR A 807 11.95 27.08 -9.18
N GLU A 808 11.16 26.16 -8.59
CA GLU A 808 10.19 25.34 -9.28
C GLU A 808 8.84 26.08 -9.31
N ARG A 809 8.36 26.41 -10.50
CA ARG A 809 7.06 27.10 -10.73
C ARG A 809 5.91 26.11 -10.56
N GLU A 810 4.94 26.44 -9.72
CA GLU A 810 3.73 25.61 -9.45
C GLU A 810 2.65 25.84 -10.54
N VAL A 811 3.03 25.61 -11.79
CA VAL A 811 2.24 25.98 -12.99
C VAL A 811 0.84 25.37 -12.95
N GLU A 812 0.70 24.11 -12.57
CA GLU A 812 -0.58 23.40 -12.52
C GLU A 812 -1.48 23.94 -11.42
N ARG A 813 -0.90 24.38 -10.30
CA ARG A 813 -1.65 24.94 -9.18
C ARG A 813 -2.41 26.21 -9.55
N TYR A 814 -1.85 26.98 -10.46
CA TYR A 814 -2.37 28.31 -10.82
C TYR A 814 -3.00 28.39 -12.21
N GLY A 815 -3.29 27.24 -12.86
CA GLY A 815 -4.12 27.24 -14.09
C GLY A 815 -3.36 27.01 -15.40
N GLY A 816 -2.06 26.78 -15.36
CA GLY A 816 -1.27 26.43 -16.56
C GLY A 816 -0.15 27.43 -16.87
N GLU A 817 0.67 27.07 -17.88
CA GLU A 817 1.86 27.85 -18.27
C GLU A 817 1.48 29.25 -18.76
N ASP A 818 0.38 29.38 -19.53
CA ASP A 818 -0.06 30.62 -20.12
C ASP A 818 -0.50 31.68 -19.10
N VAL A 819 -0.85 31.27 -17.90
CA VAL A 819 -1.36 32.11 -16.81
C VAL A 819 -0.30 32.42 -15.78
N MET A 820 0.73 31.56 -15.67
CA MET A 820 1.70 31.61 -14.57
C MET A 820 2.44 32.93 -14.45
N ASP A 821 2.81 33.56 -15.57
CA ASP A 821 3.48 34.86 -15.53
C ASP A 821 2.58 35.97 -14.94
N ALA A 822 1.26 35.94 -15.22
CA ALA A 822 0.31 36.86 -14.61
C ALA A 822 0.10 36.62 -13.12
N VAL A 823 0.18 35.36 -12.68
CA VAL A 823 0.13 34.97 -11.27
C VAL A 823 1.38 35.47 -10.53
N GLU A 824 2.57 35.31 -11.11
CA GLU A 824 3.82 35.83 -10.54
C GLU A 824 3.79 37.36 -10.43
N SER A 825 3.27 38.06 -11.46
CA SER A 825 3.07 39.50 -11.39
C SER A 825 2.10 39.89 -10.26
N LEU A 826 1.02 39.11 -10.07
CA LEU A 826 0.12 39.32 -8.93
C LEU A 826 0.82 39.10 -7.58
N PHE A 827 1.68 38.07 -7.48
CA PHE A 827 2.47 37.84 -6.26
C PHE A 827 3.44 38.99 -5.95
N CYS A 828 4.00 39.61 -6.96
CA CYS A 828 4.87 40.77 -6.79
C CYS A 828 4.09 41.97 -6.21
N VAL A 829 3.00 42.35 -6.83
CA VAL A 829 2.19 43.50 -6.34
C VAL A 829 1.49 43.19 -5.00
N ASP A 830 1.13 41.92 -4.73
CA ASP A 830 0.59 41.51 -3.44
C ASP A 830 1.66 41.57 -2.33
N SER A 831 2.91 41.24 -2.65
CA SER A 831 4.03 41.38 -1.70
C SER A 831 4.25 42.85 -1.32
N LEU A 832 4.19 43.78 -2.29
CA LEU A 832 4.25 45.23 -2.04
C LEU A 832 3.06 45.72 -1.21
N ALA A 833 1.84 45.26 -1.53
CA ALA A 833 0.64 45.64 -0.78
C ALA A 833 0.71 45.14 0.67
N VAL A 834 1.11 43.86 0.91
CA VAL A 834 1.24 43.30 2.24
C VAL A 834 2.33 43.97 3.05
N THR A 835 3.51 44.26 2.47
CA THR A 835 4.56 44.95 3.20
C THR A 835 4.12 46.37 3.62
N GLY A 836 3.34 47.04 2.81
CA GLY A 836 2.69 48.32 3.18
C GLY A 836 1.70 48.20 4.35
N LEU A 837 0.90 47.15 4.37
CA LEU A 837 0.00 46.85 5.48
C LEU A 837 0.79 46.48 6.77
N LEU A 838 1.81 45.61 6.70
CA LEU A 838 2.65 45.26 7.86
C LEU A 838 3.31 46.48 8.46
N LYS A 839 3.83 47.40 7.65
CA LYS A 839 4.42 48.67 8.11
C LYS A 839 3.38 49.59 8.80
N TYR A 840 2.13 49.54 8.38
CA TYR A 840 1.03 50.24 9.04
C TYR A 840 0.69 49.66 10.39
N PHE A 841 0.77 48.31 10.58
CA PHE A 841 0.44 47.60 11.83
C PHE A 841 1.53 47.61 12.87
N GLU A 842 2.81 47.78 12.50
CA GLU A 842 3.95 47.77 13.43
C GLU A 842 3.75 48.65 14.67
N LYS A 843 2.76 49.55 14.63
CA LYS A 843 2.46 50.54 15.66
C LYS A 843 1.06 50.42 16.28
N LYS A 844 0.30 49.28 16.11
CA LYS A 844 -1.12 49.17 16.47
C LYS A 844 -1.44 47.89 17.28
N GLU A 845 -2.62 47.90 17.98
CA GLU A 845 -3.08 46.83 18.83
C GLU A 845 -3.52 45.55 18.08
N ASP A 846 -3.35 44.35 18.65
CA ASP A 846 -3.62 43.03 18.06
C ASP A 846 -5.06 42.86 17.54
N THR A 847 -6.09 43.42 18.20
CA THR A 847 -7.48 43.35 17.77
C THR A 847 -7.72 44.04 16.44
N LEU A 848 -7.00 45.11 16.18
CA LEU A 848 -7.07 45.87 14.93
C LEU A 848 -6.42 45.07 13.79
N GLU A 849 -5.38 44.33 14.05
CA GLU A 849 -4.67 43.50 13.08
C GLU A 849 -5.59 42.40 12.50
N THR A 850 -6.33 41.65 13.33
CA THR A 850 -7.28 40.63 12.88
C THR A 850 -8.37 41.21 11.93
N VAL A 851 -8.95 42.40 12.27
CA VAL A 851 -9.92 43.08 11.43
C VAL A 851 -9.32 43.45 10.09
N CYS A 852 -8.11 43.93 10.08
CA CYS A 852 -7.42 44.34 8.85
C CYS A 852 -7.06 43.15 7.97
N HIS A 853 -6.63 42.06 8.51
CA HIS A 853 -6.40 40.83 7.76
C HIS A 853 -7.69 40.37 7.06
N ILE A 854 -8.85 40.39 7.78
CA ILE A 854 -10.16 40.10 7.18
C ILE A 854 -10.52 41.07 6.06
N LEU A 855 -10.37 42.35 6.30
CA LEU A 855 -10.65 43.38 5.26
C LEU A 855 -9.71 43.26 4.07
N SER A 856 -8.43 42.90 4.30
CA SER A 856 -7.46 42.71 3.21
C SER A 856 -7.82 41.47 2.36
N ILE A 857 -8.28 40.39 2.97
CA ILE A 857 -8.76 39.16 2.26
C ILE A 857 -10.01 39.55 1.42
N VAL A 858 -10.98 40.21 2.01
CA VAL A 858 -12.20 40.62 1.29
C VAL A 858 -11.86 41.59 0.14
N SER A 859 -10.99 42.57 0.38
CA SER A 859 -10.52 43.50 -0.64
C SER A 859 -9.74 42.81 -1.76
N PHE A 860 -8.94 41.77 -1.44
CA PHE A 860 -8.26 40.97 -2.45
C PHE A 860 -9.27 40.26 -3.37
N LEU A 861 -10.36 39.69 -2.82
CA LEU A 861 -11.44 39.07 -3.59
C LEU A 861 -12.25 40.09 -4.40
N ASN A 862 -12.48 41.29 -3.87
CA ASN A 862 -13.16 42.39 -4.58
C ASN A 862 -12.44 42.76 -5.89
N GLY A 863 -11.11 42.74 -5.89
CA GLY A 863 -10.31 43.10 -7.05
C GLY A 863 -10.46 42.17 -8.27
N PHE A 864 -11.05 40.94 -8.05
CA PHE A 864 -11.42 40.04 -9.15
C PHE A 864 -12.86 40.25 -9.65
N GLY A 865 -13.62 41.20 -9.09
CA GLY A 865 -14.99 41.46 -9.47
C GLY A 865 -15.98 40.35 -9.10
N LEU A 866 -15.67 39.53 -8.09
CA LEU A 866 -16.51 38.41 -7.67
C LEU A 866 -17.75 38.89 -6.92
N ASP A 867 -18.90 38.27 -7.17
CA ASP A 867 -20.11 38.51 -6.39
C ASP A 867 -20.01 37.92 -4.96
N LEU A 868 -20.93 38.27 -4.08
CA LEU A 868 -20.90 37.86 -2.68
C LEU A 868 -20.97 36.34 -2.51
N GLN A 869 -21.76 35.62 -3.33
CA GLN A 869 -21.90 34.18 -3.24
C GLN A 869 -20.60 33.49 -3.66
N THR A 870 -20.01 33.91 -4.75
CA THR A 870 -18.72 33.40 -5.24
C THR A 870 -17.59 33.65 -4.23
N LYS A 871 -17.54 34.81 -3.57
CA LYS A 871 -16.58 35.10 -2.48
C LYS A 871 -16.76 34.11 -1.31
N ILE A 872 -18.00 33.79 -0.94
CA ILE A 872 -18.33 32.78 0.10
C ILE A 872 -17.86 31.39 -0.33
N ASP A 873 -18.09 31.01 -1.59
CA ASP A 873 -17.70 29.70 -2.11
C ASP A 873 -16.17 29.53 -2.16
N VAL A 874 -15.41 30.56 -2.47
CA VAL A 874 -13.94 30.57 -2.42
C VAL A 874 -13.41 30.37 -0.99
N LEU A 875 -14.11 30.91 0.01
CA LEU A 875 -13.72 30.85 1.44
C LEU A 875 -14.25 29.60 2.14
N GLY A 876 -15.36 29.02 1.68
CA GLY A 876 -16.23 28.08 2.37
C GLY A 876 -15.74 26.63 2.50
N ASN A 877 -14.47 26.30 2.30
CA ASN A 877 -13.91 24.97 2.53
C ASN A 877 -13.35 24.74 3.95
N ALA A 878 -13.54 25.70 4.87
CA ALA A 878 -13.15 25.52 6.26
C ALA A 878 -14.22 24.68 6.99
N ARG A 879 -13.82 23.57 7.66
CA ARG A 879 -14.73 22.76 8.51
C ARG A 879 -15.41 23.70 9.52
N GLN A 880 -16.74 23.63 9.61
CA GLN A 880 -17.54 24.39 10.59
C GLN A 880 -17.19 23.93 12.01
N ASP A 881 -16.21 24.55 12.64
CA ASP A 881 -15.88 24.33 14.04
C ASP A 881 -16.63 25.35 14.90
N GLN A 882 -17.64 24.89 15.64
CA GLN A 882 -18.43 25.74 16.53
C GLN A 882 -17.61 26.45 17.62
N LYS A 883 -16.43 25.89 18.00
CA LYS A 883 -15.53 26.53 18.98
C LYS A 883 -14.83 27.76 18.39
N LEU A 884 -14.42 27.68 17.13
CA LEU A 884 -13.80 28.83 16.42
C LEU A 884 -14.81 29.95 16.21
N LEU A 885 -16.08 29.64 15.97
CA LEU A 885 -17.17 30.63 15.78
C LEU A 885 -17.48 31.48 17.02
N LYS A 886 -17.16 31.02 18.23
CA LYS A 886 -17.35 31.85 19.44
C LYS A 886 -16.53 33.14 19.38
N GLY A 887 -15.31 33.13 18.81
CA GLY A 887 -14.47 34.31 18.64
C GLY A 887 -15.03 35.32 17.61
N PHE A 888 -15.85 34.90 16.64
CA PHE A 888 -16.40 35.79 15.61
C PHE A 888 -17.30 36.88 16.21
N ARG A 889 -18.01 36.60 17.32
CA ARG A 889 -18.94 37.57 17.95
C ARG A 889 -18.27 38.88 18.34
N GLU A 890 -17.00 38.84 18.69
CA GLU A 890 -16.18 39.97 19.10
C GLU A 890 -16.00 40.97 17.94
N TYR A 891 -15.80 40.46 16.73
CA TYR A 891 -15.51 41.29 15.54
C TYR A 891 -16.75 41.58 14.69
N LYS A 892 -17.86 40.87 14.90
CA LYS A 892 -19.06 40.88 14.03
C LYS A 892 -19.57 42.28 13.71
N ASN A 893 -19.86 43.07 14.75
CA ASN A 893 -20.47 44.38 14.59
C ASN A 893 -19.54 45.36 13.84
N GLN A 894 -18.24 45.25 14.04
CA GLN A 894 -17.24 46.06 13.36
C GLN A 894 -17.12 45.66 11.89
N LEU A 895 -17.03 44.37 11.59
CA LEU A 895 -16.93 43.81 10.23
C LEU A 895 -18.16 44.15 9.37
N LEU A 896 -19.37 44.01 9.95
CA LEU A 896 -20.61 44.35 9.23
C LEU A 896 -20.72 45.83 8.83
N LYS A 897 -20.01 46.73 9.50
CA LYS A 897 -19.89 48.17 9.11
C LYS A 897 -18.80 48.42 8.09
N LEU A 898 -17.63 47.73 8.27
CA LEU A 898 -16.44 48.00 7.49
C LEU A 898 -16.42 47.29 6.13
N ILE A 899 -16.99 46.08 6.02
CA ILE A 899 -17.00 45.35 4.72
C ILE A 899 -17.79 46.06 3.63
N PRO A 900 -19.02 46.53 3.87
CA PRO A 900 -19.74 47.39 2.88
C PRO A 900 -19.01 48.68 2.60
N ALA A 901 -18.36 49.28 3.60
CA ALA A 901 -17.59 50.51 3.44
C ALA A 901 -16.36 50.34 2.52
N LEU A 902 -15.82 49.13 2.32
CA LEU A 902 -14.74 48.86 1.34
C LEU A 902 -15.16 49.12 -0.11
N GLU A 903 -16.46 49.11 -0.42
CA GLU A 903 -17.03 49.26 -1.76
C GLU A 903 -17.63 50.65 -1.97
N ASP A 904 -17.63 51.50 -0.93
CA ASP A 904 -18.18 52.85 -1.03
C ASP A 904 -17.14 53.86 -1.62
N PRO A 905 -17.41 54.48 -2.78
CA PRO A 905 -16.51 55.44 -3.41
C PRO A 905 -16.36 56.73 -2.63
N ASN A 906 -17.23 57.08 -1.67
CA ASN A 906 -17.26 58.30 -0.88
C ASN A 906 -16.63 58.16 0.52
N GLN A 907 -15.74 57.22 0.72
CA GLN A 907 -15.08 56.99 2.01
C GLN A 907 -14.24 58.19 2.49
N PRO A 908 -14.20 58.47 3.79
CA PRO A 908 -13.27 59.45 4.34
C PRO A 908 -11.81 59.00 4.07
N GLU A 909 -10.93 59.92 3.73
CA GLU A 909 -9.52 59.67 3.44
C GLU A 909 -8.74 59.08 4.66
N GLU A 910 -9.30 59.18 5.85
CA GLU A 910 -8.73 58.63 7.08
C GLU A 910 -9.52 57.43 7.60
N GLY A 911 -8.82 56.29 7.85
CA GLY A 911 -9.39 55.10 8.45
C GLY A 911 -8.84 53.81 7.88
N ILE A 912 -9.22 52.69 8.51
CA ILE A 912 -8.70 51.34 8.18
C ILE A 912 -9.07 50.92 6.75
N CYS A 913 -10.29 51.22 6.31
CA CYS A 913 -10.76 50.88 4.96
C CYS A 913 -9.99 51.67 3.89
N SER A 914 -9.68 52.96 4.13
CA SER A 914 -8.88 53.76 3.23
C SER A 914 -7.48 53.20 3.03
N VAL A 915 -6.82 52.77 4.12
CA VAL A 915 -5.50 52.15 4.04
C VAL A 915 -5.57 50.82 3.30
N VAL A 916 -6.51 49.94 3.60
CA VAL A 916 -6.68 48.65 2.90
C VAL A 916 -6.97 48.88 1.41
N ASN A 917 -7.84 49.83 1.06
CA ASN A 917 -8.15 50.16 -0.33
C ASN A 917 -6.96 50.77 -1.07
N LYS A 918 -6.16 51.64 -0.46
CA LYS A 918 -4.90 52.16 -1.06
C LYS A 918 -4.01 51.03 -1.53
N PHE A 919 -3.81 49.98 -0.71
CA PHE A 919 -3.01 48.81 -1.07
C PHE A 919 -3.75 47.82 -1.99
N ALA A 920 -5.09 47.79 -1.96
CA ALA A 920 -5.89 47.03 -2.93
C ALA A 920 -5.72 47.51 -4.35
N MET A 921 -5.72 48.87 -4.55
CA MET A 921 -5.59 49.50 -5.88
C MET A 921 -4.30 49.09 -6.59
N ILE A 922 -3.23 48.79 -5.86
CA ILE A 922 -1.95 48.37 -6.45
C ILE A 922 -2.11 46.98 -7.13
N ARG A 923 -3.03 46.11 -6.67
CA ARG A 923 -3.24 44.75 -7.18
C ARG A 923 -4.13 44.70 -8.43
N ILE A 924 -5.03 45.66 -8.61
CA ILE A 924 -6.06 45.65 -9.68
C ILE A 924 -5.48 45.41 -11.09
N PRO A 925 -4.41 46.09 -11.52
CA PRO A 925 -3.86 45.84 -12.85
C PRO A 925 -3.41 44.38 -13.08
N ALA A 926 -2.74 43.80 -12.11
CA ALA A 926 -2.28 42.41 -12.20
C ALA A 926 -3.46 41.38 -12.09
N GLN A 927 -4.49 41.69 -11.28
CA GLN A 927 -5.72 40.90 -11.24
C GLN A 927 -6.46 40.94 -12.59
N ASN A 928 -6.56 42.08 -13.24
CA ASN A 928 -7.14 42.19 -14.58
C ASN A 928 -6.32 41.44 -15.64
N GLN A 929 -4.99 41.50 -15.55
CA GLN A 929 -4.09 40.72 -16.41
C GLN A 929 -4.32 39.20 -16.22
N PHE A 930 -4.42 38.72 -14.96
CA PHE A 930 -4.75 37.34 -14.67
C PHE A 930 -6.11 36.95 -15.28
N LEU A 931 -7.16 37.76 -15.04
CA LEU A 931 -8.50 37.48 -15.57
C LEU A 931 -8.52 37.38 -17.10
N SER A 932 -7.78 38.27 -17.80
CA SER A 932 -7.67 38.23 -19.27
C SER A 932 -7.01 36.92 -19.77
N LYS A 933 -6.05 36.39 -19.04
CA LYS A 933 -5.35 35.15 -19.37
C LYS A 933 -6.12 33.90 -18.95
N ALA A 934 -6.94 33.99 -17.90
CA ALA A 934 -7.66 32.87 -17.30
C ALA A 934 -9.04 32.58 -17.91
N GLN A 935 -9.44 33.28 -19.01
CA GLN A 935 -10.77 33.17 -19.66
C GLN A 935 -11.12 31.74 -20.12
N HIS A 936 -10.11 30.91 -20.40
CA HIS A 936 -10.29 29.49 -20.82
C HIS A 936 -10.43 28.50 -19.65
N ILE A 937 -10.28 28.96 -18.40
CA ILE A 937 -10.32 28.11 -17.20
C ILE A 937 -11.78 28.02 -16.73
N GLU A 938 -12.22 26.79 -16.44
CA GLU A 938 -13.57 26.53 -15.91
C GLU A 938 -13.79 27.21 -14.54
N ASN A 939 -15.03 27.66 -14.30
CA ASN A 939 -15.38 28.37 -13.08
C ASN A 939 -15.06 27.62 -11.79
N SER A 940 -15.30 26.31 -11.76
CA SER A 940 -14.95 25.45 -10.60
C SER A 940 -13.46 25.49 -10.29
N ARG A 941 -12.63 25.52 -11.32
CA ARG A 941 -11.18 25.60 -11.23
C ARG A 941 -10.71 26.99 -10.81
N LEU A 942 -11.35 28.04 -11.31
CA LEU A 942 -11.05 29.42 -10.89
C LEU A 942 -11.28 29.64 -9.39
N LEU A 943 -12.36 29.08 -8.80
CA LEU A 943 -12.60 29.14 -7.36
C LEU A 943 -11.43 28.57 -6.55
N GLU A 944 -10.84 27.47 -6.99
CA GLU A 944 -9.69 26.86 -6.31
C GLU A 944 -8.43 27.72 -6.48
N ILE A 945 -8.19 28.25 -7.66
CA ILE A 945 -7.06 29.15 -7.92
C ILE A 945 -7.18 30.39 -7.01
N TYR A 946 -8.35 31.00 -6.90
CA TYR A 946 -8.58 32.12 -5.97
C TYR A 946 -8.31 31.69 -4.52
N SER A 947 -8.76 30.52 -4.12
CA SER A 947 -8.50 29.98 -2.78
C SER A 947 -6.99 29.79 -2.51
N HIS A 948 -6.21 29.34 -3.51
CA HIS A 948 -4.75 29.24 -3.41
C HIS A 948 -4.07 30.61 -3.36
N MET A 949 -4.57 31.59 -4.10
CA MET A 949 -4.07 32.98 -4.05
C MET A 949 -4.32 33.60 -2.67
N ILE A 950 -5.48 33.34 -2.05
CA ILE A 950 -5.78 33.76 -0.67
C ILE A 950 -4.82 33.09 0.32
N HIS A 951 -4.53 31.80 0.17
CA HIS A 951 -3.52 31.14 0.99
C HIS A 951 -2.16 31.84 0.91
N MET A 952 -1.71 32.20 -0.30
CA MET A 952 -0.45 32.92 -0.48
C MET A 952 -0.49 34.35 0.07
N HIS A 953 -1.65 35.00 0.04
CA HIS A 953 -1.86 36.30 0.66
C HIS A 953 -1.79 36.22 2.20
N CYS A 954 -2.48 35.24 2.81
CA CYS A 954 -2.43 34.97 4.25
C CYS A 954 -1.01 34.59 4.71
N ASN A 955 -0.28 33.78 3.94
CA ASN A 955 1.10 33.44 4.21
C ASN A 955 2.00 34.68 4.27
N ARG A 956 1.85 35.63 3.33
CA ARG A 956 2.62 36.88 3.35
C ARG A 956 2.27 37.77 4.54
N LEU A 957 0.99 37.79 4.95
CA LEU A 957 0.56 38.50 6.17
C LEU A 957 1.17 37.88 7.45
N GLY A 958 1.74 36.69 7.42
CA GLY A 958 2.35 36.02 8.55
C GLY A 958 1.40 35.07 9.28
N CYS A 959 0.26 34.71 8.68
CA CYS A 959 -0.71 33.79 9.29
C CYS A 959 -0.20 32.35 9.20
N ASP A 960 -0.27 31.62 10.32
CA ASP A 960 -0.14 30.18 10.31
C ASP A 960 -1.43 29.49 9.80
N ASN A 961 -1.41 28.16 9.62
CA ASN A 961 -2.56 27.40 9.10
C ASN A 961 -3.82 27.53 10.01
N SER A 962 -3.65 27.65 11.31
CA SER A 962 -4.73 27.80 12.27
C SER A 962 -5.35 29.21 12.20
N GLN A 963 -4.51 30.21 12.11
CA GLN A 963 -4.92 31.61 11.93
C GLN A 963 -5.60 31.81 10.58
N GLU A 964 -5.06 31.27 9.50
CA GLU A 964 -5.70 31.34 8.17
C GLU A 964 -7.10 30.68 8.19
N THR A 965 -7.23 29.47 8.77
CA THR A 965 -8.52 28.79 8.89
C THR A 965 -9.53 29.66 9.65
N ARG A 966 -9.11 30.28 10.75
CA ARG A 966 -9.95 31.18 11.54
C ARG A 966 -10.35 32.43 10.75
N LEU A 967 -9.42 33.07 10.07
CA LEU A 967 -9.69 34.26 9.27
C LEU A 967 -10.66 33.97 8.10
N ARG A 968 -10.47 32.88 7.37
CA ARG A 968 -11.37 32.44 6.30
C ARG A 968 -12.79 32.20 6.83
N LEU A 969 -12.93 31.52 7.97
CA LEU A 969 -14.22 31.26 8.61
C LEU A 969 -14.90 32.58 9.02
N PHE A 970 -14.16 33.54 9.57
CA PHE A 970 -14.68 34.86 9.95
C PHE A 970 -15.10 35.69 8.74
N CYS A 971 -14.31 35.69 7.66
CA CYS A 971 -14.67 36.32 6.38
C CYS A 971 -15.96 35.71 5.81
N GLU A 972 -16.06 34.38 5.74
CA GLU A 972 -17.22 33.66 5.24
C GLU A 972 -18.49 34.03 6.02
N HIS A 973 -18.42 34.02 7.35
CA HIS A 973 -19.56 34.37 8.21
C HIS A 973 -19.95 35.86 8.09
N ALA A 974 -19.00 36.75 7.99
CA ALA A 974 -19.26 38.18 7.79
C ALA A 974 -19.98 38.44 6.45
N LEU A 975 -19.49 37.81 5.37
CA LEU A 975 -20.08 37.91 4.03
C LEU A 975 -21.50 37.30 3.98
N LYS A 976 -21.71 36.14 4.63
CA LYS A 976 -23.05 35.53 4.79
C LYS A 976 -24.04 36.45 5.53
N CYS A 977 -23.56 37.19 6.55
CA CYS A 977 -24.40 38.18 7.22
C CYS A 977 -24.74 39.39 6.29
N CYS A 978 -23.76 39.87 5.51
CA CYS A 978 -23.97 40.93 4.51
C CYS A 978 -24.99 40.50 3.44
N LEU A 979 -24.89 39.26 2.94
CA LEU A 979 -25.82 38.71 1.95
C LEU A 979 -27.28 38.68 2.46
N LYS A 980 -27.48 38.28 3.73
CA LYS A 980 -28.81 38.26 4.36
C LYS A 980 -29.40 39.68 4.51
N THR A 981 -28.60 40.67 4.79
CA THR A 981 -29.08 42.07 4.90
C THR A 981 -29.40 42.69 3.53
N SER A 982 -28.71 42.35 2.45
CA SER A 982 -29.01 42.80 1.10
C SER A 982 -30.28 42.18 0.48
N HIS A 983 -30.80 41.07 0.98
CA HIS A 983 -32.08 40.48 0.57
C HIS A 983 -33.31 41.04 1.35
N ILE A 984 -33.08 41.84 2.40
CA ILE A 984 -34.15 42.46 3.21
C ILE A 984 -34.34 43.94 2.86
N SER A 985 -33.35 44.57 2.22
CA SER A 985 -33.45 45.90 1.67
C SER A 985 -33.87 45.87 0.17
#